data_42432f0be483e488c4595fbf26609431
#
_entry.id   42432f0be483e488c4595fbf26609431
#
_cell.length_a   1.000
_cell.length_b   1.000
_cell.length_c   1.000
_cell.angle_alpha   90.00
_cell.angle_beta   90.00
_cell.angle_gamma   90.00
#
_symmetry.space_group_name_H-M   'P 1'
#
loop_
_entity.id
_entity.type
_entity.pdbx_description
1 polymer ?
#
loop_
_entity_poly.entity_id
_entity_poly.type
_entity_poly.pdbx_seq_one_letter_code
_entity_poly.pdbx_strand_id
1 'polypeptide(L)'
;MATNQAPSQDVQEMVAQADTGARSPSGMQGRILWFVPLCWSLFQLWYASPLPFIFNFGVLNDTEARSIHLTFAIFLAFTAYPAMKNSPRDHIPLVDWILALAGSFSAAYIYLFYTELAGRSGAPTTADIVVAVIGMVLLLEATRRALGPPLMVVAAVFLTYTFAGPYMPDVIAHKGASLNKAMSHLWLTTEGVFGVALGVSTSFVFLFVLFGAMLERAGAGAYFIKVAFSLLGHMKGGPAKAAVVASGLSGLVSGSSIANVVTTGTFTIPLMKRVGFPGTKAGAVEVAASTNGQLTPPIMGAAAFLMVEYVGISYVEVIKAALLPALISYIALIYIVHLEACKAGMTGLPRRHNPTLVQSLLSFTGTILGLCVISALVYYGVGWTKDVFGDAATPIVTVALLIAYVGLVKISANHVQDGAIEIDAELTEVPDPGPTVKSGLHYLLPIVVLVWCLTVERFSPGLSAFWATVFMIFILLTQRPLIALLSKQGDMMQKTKDGFVDLAESLVAGARNMIGIGVATAAAGTVVGVVTLTGIGLVMTDFVEFISGGSIILMLLFTAIISLVLGMGLPTTANYIVVSTLMAPVIVTLGAAHGLIIPLIAVHLFVFYFGILADDTPPVGLAAFAAAAIAKSDPIRTGIQGFTYDIRTAILPFMFVFNTQLLLMGIDSWWHLALTVISSIIAMLIFSAATQGWWFTRNKWWETVLLLVLTFSFFRPGFWWDMLYPAKVLSPGVEVAQITETLNVGESLELRVAGENLEGDYIEKTVRLPFEDSATTAEARISSMGLMLTESDNKMIVDMVEFGSPAESAGIDFDWEIKWVIQDAERPMKEWVFVPCLMILLVLAMNQKRRARKEQLSA
;
A
#
# COMPACT_ATOMS: atom_id res chain seq x y z
N MET A 1 26.52 -34.59 -1.38
CA MET A 1 27.35 -33.53 -0.81
C MET A 1 27.06 -32.27 -1.60
N ALA A 2 26.11 -31.46 -1.15
CA ALA A 2 25.85 -30.10 -1.65
C ALA A 2 26.29 -29.16 -0.55
N THR A 3 27.33 -28.41 -0.79
CA THR A 3 27.90 -27.41 0.10
C THR A 3 26.85 -26.37 0.43
N ASN A 4 26.55 -26.24 1.72
CA ASN A 4 25.87 -25.08 2.31
C ASN A 4 26.74 -23.86 2.03
N GLN A 5 26.48 -23.17 0.92
CA GLN A 5 26.95 -21.81 0.72
C GLN A 5 25.86 -20.87 1.21
N ALA A 6 26.21 -19.99 2.16
CA ALA A 6 25.48 -18.76 2.44
C ALA A 6 25.08 -18.11 1.11
N PRO A 7 23.99 -17.33 1.04
CA PRO A 7 23.60 -16.63 -0.18
C PRO A 7 24.83 -15.98 -0.76
N SER A 8 25.10 -16.24 -2.06
CA SER A 8 26.33 -15.79 -2.69
C SER A 8 26.49 -14.30 -2.43
N GLN A 9 27.72 -13.87 -2.14
CA GLN A 9 28.03 -12.44 -1.94
C GLN A 9 27.38 -11.56 -3.01
N ASP A 10 27.23 -12.09 -4.25
CA ASP A 10 26.56 -11.44 -5.36
C ASP A 10 25.07 -11.08 -5.10
N VAL A 11 24.32 -11.89 -4.34
CA VAL A 11 22.89 -11.62 -4.04
C VAL A 11 22.77 -10.58 -2.94
N GLN A 12 23.59 -10.66 -1.91
CA GLN A 12 23.66 -9.65 -0.85
C GLN A 12 24.14 -8.30 -1.41
N GLU A 13 25.09 -8.33 -2.35
CA GLU A 13 25.56 -7.13 -3.06
C GLU A 13 24.50 -6.53 -3.98
N MET A 14 23.71 -7.33 -4.71
CA MET A 14 22.63 -6.82 -5.56
C MET A 14 21.54 -6.11 -4.73
N VAL A 15 21.25 -6.61 -3.54
CA VAL A 15 20.27 -6.02 -2.64
C VAL A 15 20.78 -4.75 -2.00
N ALA A 16 22.00 -4.78 -1.48
CA ALA A 16 22.64 -3.57 -0.98
C ALA A 16 22.75 -2.48 -2.07
N GLN A 17 22.86 -2.88 -3.34
CA GLN A 17 22.86 -1.97 -4.49
C GLN A 17 21.50 -1.33 -4.74
N ALA A 18 20.42 -2.07 -4.56
CA ALA A 18 19.06 -1.60 -4.82
C ALA A 18 18.50 -0.71 -3.69
N ASP A 19 18.69 -1.11 -2.43
CA ASP A 19 17.98 -0.46 -1.31
C ASP A 19 18.84 0.54 -0.51
N THR A 20 20.15 0.29 -0.36
CA THR A 20 20.97 1.08 0.58
C THR A 20 22.21 1.73 -0.02
N GLY A 21 22.43 1.57 -1.32
CA GLY A 21 23.62 2.03 -2.02
C GLY A 21 24.78 1.03 -1.96
N ALA A 22 25.53 0.97 -3.07
CA ALA A 22 26.55 -0.04 -3.29
C ALA A 22 27.91 0.32 -2.71
N ARG A 23 28.09 1.50 -2.10
CA ARG A 23 29.37 1.94 -1.55
C ARG A 23 29.53 1.56 -0.08
N SER A 24 30.66 0.94 0.21
CA SER A 24 31.10 0.58 1.56
C SER A 24 32.53 1.09 1.82
N PRO A 25 32.75 2.41 1.83
CA PRO A 25 34.09 2.97 2.04
C PRO A 25 34.58 2.71 3.45
N SER A 26 35.87 2.51 3.60
CA SER A 26 36.55 2.36 4.89
C SER A 26 36.97 3.71 5.50
N GLY A 27 37.38 3.73 6.77
CA GLY A 27 37.93 4.90 7.43
C GLY A 27 36.92 6.03 7.65
N MET A 28 37.34 7.28 7.39
CA MET A 28 36.54 8.48 7.68
C MET A 28 35.27 8.57 6.80
N GLN A 29 35.37 8.19 5.54
CA GLN A 29 34.22 8.18 4.62
C GLN A 29 33.13 7.19 5.06
N GLY A 30 33.53 6.01 5.53
CA GLY A 30 32.61 5.03 6.11
C GLY A 30 31.92 5.56 7.37
N ARG A 31 32.64 6.30 8.22
CA ARG A 31 32.05 6.95 9.40
C ARG A 31 31.02 8.02 9.02
N ILE A 32 31.24 8.78 7.96
CA ILE A 32 30.29 9.77 7.47
C ILE A 32 29.02 9.08 6.96
N LEU A 33 29.16 7.99 6.17
CA LEU A 33 28.03 7.20 5.70
C LEU A 33 27.28 6.43 6.79
N TRP A 34 27.83 6.35 7.99
CA TRP A 34 27.15 5.83 9.17
C TRP A 34 26.51 6.96 9.98
N PHE A 35 27.21 8.07 10.14
CA PHE A 35 26.78 9.19 11.02
C PHE A 35 25.67 10.04 10.40
N VAL A 36 25.72 10.33 9.09
CA VAL A 36 24.73 11.17 8.41
C VAL A 36 23.34 10.53 8.42
N PRO A 37 23.17 9.23 8.09
CA PRO A 37 21.89 8.54 8.25
C PRO A 37 21.39 8.54 9.71
N LEU A 38 22.27 8.37 10.69
CA LEU A 38 21.91 8.46 12.10
C LEU A 38 21.34 9.84 12.44
N CYS A 39 21.99 10.91 12.00
CA CYS A 39 21.51 12.28 12.18
C CYS A 39 20.14 12.49 11.53
N TRP A 40 19.92 11.92 10.35
CA TRP A 40 18.64 12.00 9.67
C TRP A 40 17.52 11.30 10.47
N SER A 41 17.77 10.10 10.98
CA SER A 41 16.80 9.40 11.85
C SER A 41 16.51 10.17 13.14
N LEU A 42 17.52 10.76 13.77
CA LEU A 42 17.34 11.58 14.97
C LEU A 42 16.57 12.87 14.68
N PHE A 43 16.84 13.52 13.53
CA PHE A 43 16.07 14.66 13.05
C PHE A 43 14.59 14.31 12.88
N GLN A 44 14.29 13.19 12.24
CA GLN A 44 12.92 12.74 12.01
C GLN A 44 12.18 12.39 13.30
N LEU A 45 12.85 11.75 14.24
CA LEU A 45 12.29 11.49 15.56
C LEU A 45 12.03 12.77 16.34
N TRP A 46 12.93 13.75 16.23
CA TRP A 46 12.74 15.08 16.83
C TRP A 46 11.53 15.79 16.22
N TYR A 47 11.47 15.88 14.88
CA TYR A 47 10.41 16.57 14.16
C TYR A 47 9.02 16.00 14.44
N ALA A 48 8.89 14.67 14.50
CA ALA A 48 7.61 14.01 14.75
C ALA A 48 7.21 13.98 16.23
N SER A 49 8.12 14.32 17.13
CA SER A 49 7.88 14.28 18.58
C SER A 49 7.17 15.54 19.07
N PRO A 50 6.55 15.52 20.25
CA PRO A 50 6.09 16.74 20.92
C PRO A 50 7.23 17.60 21.50
N LEU A 51 8.48 17.11 21.50
CA LEU A 51 9.63 17.75 22.14
C LEU A 51 9.96 19.16 21.62
N PRO A 52 9.91 19.45 20.28
CA PRO A 52 10.12 20.80 19.77
C PRO A 52 9.21 21.84 20.43
N PHE A 53 7.95 21.51 20.63
CA PHE A 53 6.97 22.38 21.27
C PHE A 53 7.17 22.50 22.79
N ILE A 54 7.56 21.39 23.45
CA ILE A 54 7.82 21.39 24.90
C ILE A 54 9.06 22.23 25.23
N PHE A 55 10.13 22.10 24.43
CA PHE A 55 11.37 22.85 24.65
C PHE A 55 11.41 24.21 23.95
N ASN A 56 10.40 24.51 23.14
CA ASN A 56 10.35 25.69 22.28
C ASN A 56 11.64 25.90 21.45
N PHE A 57 12.16 24.79 20.91
CA PHE A 57 13.40 24.75 20.14
C PHE A 57 13.26 23.83 18.93
N GLY A 58 13.71 24.30 17.75
CA GLY A 58 13.68 23.50 16.52
C GLY A 58 12.26 23.19 16.08
N VAL A 59 11.30 24.08 16.33
CA VAL A 59 9.95 24.02 15.74
C VAL A 59 10.08 24.42 14.29
N LEU A 60 9.73 23.52 13.38
CA LEU A 60 9.82 23.69 11.94
C LEU A 60 8.43 23.61 11.32
N ASN A 61 8.18 24.41 10.31
CA ASN A 61 7.03 24.20 9.45
C ASN A 61 7.26 23.07 8.42
N ASP A 62 6.21 22.66 7.75
CA ASP A 62 6.27 21.55 6.80
C ASP A 62 7.27 21.77 5.67
N THR A 63 7.35 23.00 5.13
CA THR A 63 8.25 23.34 4.02
C THR A 63 9.72 23.26 4.46
N GLU A 64 10.03 23.77 5.64
CA GLU A 64 11.35 23.69 6.23
C GLU A 64 11.77 22.24 6.50
N ALA A 65 10.86 21.44 7.07
CA ALA A 65 11.12 20.03 7.33
C ALA A 65 11.35 19.23 6.04
N ARG A 66 10.57 19.48 4.98
CA ARG A 66 10.75 18.87 3.64
C ARG A 66 12.11 19.24 3.04
N SER A 67 12.52 20.49 3.17
CA SER A 67 13.82 20.99 2.72
C SER A 67 14.98 20.24 3.39
N ILE A 68 14.96 20.11 4.71
CA ILE A 68 15.98 19.39 5.49
C ILE A 68 15.97 17.89 5.11
N HIS A 69 14.79 17.28 5.01
CA HIS A 69 14.63 15.89 4.64
C HIS A 69 15.25 15.59 3.26
N LEU A 70 14.94 16.40 2.24
CA LEU A 70 15.51 16.26 0.90
C LEU A 70 17.02 16.52 0.88
N THR A 71 17.52 17.42 1.72
CA THR A 71 18.95 17.68 1.88
C THR A 71 19.71 16.40 2.27
N PHE A 72 19.23 15.67 3.29
CA PHE A 72 19.80 14.38 3.65
C PHE A 72 19.70 13.35 2.53
N ALA A 73 18.53 13.25 1.88
CA ALA A 73 18.30 12.29 0.82
C ALA A 73 19.25 12.50 -0.37
N ILE A 74 19.41 13.73 -0.85
CA ILE A 74 20.31 14.06 -1.96
C ILE A 74 21.77 13.83 -1.57
N PHE A 75 22.19 14.27 -0.37
CA PHE A 75 23.55 14.05 0.10
C PHE A 75 23.91 12.57 0.09
N LEU A 76 23.05 11.74 0.64
CA LEU A 76 23.24 10.30 0.71
C LEU A 76 23.11 9.62 -0.65
N ALA A 77 22.25 10.11 -1.54
CA ALA A 77 22.14 9.58 -2.91
C ALA A 77 23.48 9.70 -3.67
N PHE A 78 24.17 10.83 -3.55
CA PHE A 78 25.47 11.00 -4.22
C PHE A 78 26.62 10.28 -3.53
N THR A 79 26.59 10.18 -2.21
CA THR A 79 27.68 9.57 -1.44
C THR A 79 27.56 8.05 -1.34
N ALA A 80 26.35 7.49 -1.21
CA ALA A 80 26.13 6.05 -1.10
C ALA A 80 26.01 5.33 -2.44
N TYR A 81 25.54 5.99 -3.51
CA TYR A 81 25.31 5.37 -4.80
C TYR A 81 26.37 5.79 -5.85
N PRO A 82 27.03 4.83 -6.51
CA PRO A 82 28.01 5.13 -7.55
C PRO A 82 27.34 5.69 -8.81
N ALA A 83 28.04 6.57 -9.53
CA ALA A 83 27.54 7.19 -10.77
C ALA A 83 27.31 6.17 -11.90
N MET A 84 28.20 5.18 -12.03
CA MET A 84 28.20 4.14 -13.06
C MET A 84 28.60 2.78 -12.44
N LYS A 85 28.31 1.69 -13.14
CA LYS A 85 28.69 0.33 -12.72
C LYS A 85 30.18 0.16 -12.43
N ASN A 86 31.04 0.88 -13.16
CA ASN A 86 32.50 0.84 -13.04
C ASN A 86 33.05 1.89 -12.02
N SER A 87 32.19 2.69 -11.40
CA SER A 87 32.62 3.67 -10.38
C SER A 87 33.12 2.95 -9.12
N PRO A 88 34.13 3.53 -8.42
CA PRO A 88 34.69 2.92 -7.22
C PRO A 88 33.62 2.76 -6.12
N ARG A 89 33.71 1.63 -5.41
CA ARG A 89 32.80 1.31 -4.29
C ARG A 89 33.47 1.39 -2.94
N ASP A 90 34.80 1.36 -2.91
CA ASP A 90 35.67 1.40 -1.74
C ASP A 90 35.95 2.84 -1.23
N HIS A 91 35.69 3.85 -2.06
CA HIS A 91 35.82 5.26 -1.70
C HIS A 91 34.83 6.14 -2.49
N ILE A 92 34.61 7.36 -1.97
CA ILE A 92 33.76 8.37 -2.60
C ILE A 92 34.66 9.34 -3.40
N PRO A 93 34.50 9.43 -4.75
CA PRO A 93 35.24 10.37 -5.58
C PRO A 93 34.98 11.82 -5.18
N LEU A 94 35.97 12.71 -5.40
CA LEU A 94 35.85 14.15 -5.11
C LEU A 94 34.67 14.81 -5.86
N VAL A 95 34.43 14.39 -7.09
CA VAL A 95 33.28 14.87 -7.90
C VAL A 95 31.96 14.59 -7.19
N ASP A 96 31.80 13.38 -6.62
CA ASP A 96 30.57 13.01 -5.92
C ASP A 96 30.39 13.80 -4.63
N TRP A 97 31.47 14.18 -3.93
CA TRP A 97 31.39 15.12 -2.81
C TRP A 97 30.93 16.51 -3.24
N ILE A 98 31.45 17.05 -4.36
CA ILE A 98 31.01 18.34 -4.88
C ILE A 98 29.53 18.31 -5.27
N LEU A 99 29.10 17.26 -5.97
CA LEU A 99 27.67 17.10 -6.35
C LEU A 99 26.77 16.91 -5.13
N ALA A 100 27.21 16.14 -4.13
CA ALA A 100 26.49 15.96 -2.89
C ALA A 100 26.29 17.29 -2.14
N LEU A 101 27.34 18.09 -2.00
CA LEU A 101 27.29 19.39 -1.33
C LEU A 101 26.45 20.40 -2.12
N ALA A 102 26.63 20.48 -3.45
CA ALA A 102 25.86 21.39 -4.29
C ALA A 102 24.36 21.05 -4.30
N GLY A 103 24.00 19.76 -4.41
CA GLY A 103 22.62 19.30 -4.39
C GLY A 103 21.97 19.50 -3.02
N SER A 104 22.69 19.19 -1.95
CA SER A 104 22.25 19.42 -0.57
C SER A 104 22.04 20.90 -0.27
N PHE A 105 22.95 21.77 -0.71
CA PHE A 105 22.78 23.21 -0.58
C PHE A 105 21.55 23.71 -1.34
N SER A 106 21.34 23.21 -2.58
CA SER A 106 20.17 23.59 -3.37
C SER A 106 18.86 23.16 -2.70
N ALA A 107 18.82 22.00 -2.06
CA ALA A 107 17.66 21.56 -1.29
C ALA A 107 17.50 22.37 0.03
N ALA A 108 18.60 22.59 0.77
CA ALA A 108 18.62 23.35 2.01
C ALA A 108 18.32 24.83 1.81
N TYR A 109 18.44 25.34 0.58
CA TYR A 109 18.24 26.76 0.24
C TYR A 109 16.87 27.26 0.69
N ILE A 110 15.83 26.47 0.55
CA ILE A 110 14.48 26.81 0.99
C ILE A 110 14.42 27.00 2.52
N TYR A 111 15.07 26.15 3.29
CA TYR A 111 15.17 26.30 4.73
C TYR A 111 16.01 27.51 5.14
N LEU A 112 17.17 27.69 4.52
CA LEU A 112 18.13 28.74 4.87
C LEU A 112 17.61 30.16 4.56
N PHE A 113 16.81 30.30 3.50
CA PHE A 113 16.26 31.57 3.02
C PHE A 113 14.72 31.60 3.04
N TYR A 114 14.11 30.85 4.00
CA TYR A 114 12.66 30.67 4.05
C TYR A 114 11.90 31.99 4.13
N THR A 115 12.32 32.90 5.01
CA THR A 115 11.67 34.18 5.24
C THR A 115 11.77 35.10 4.03
N GLU A 116 12.93 35.12 3.38
CA GLU A 116 13.17 35.92 2.19
C GLU A 116 12.37 35.41 0.99
N LEU A 117 12.32 34.09 0.79
CA LEU A 117 11.55 33.47 -0.27
C LEU A 117 10.05 33.66 -0.08
N ALA A 118 9.56 33.55 1.15
CA ALA A 118 8.15 33.84 1.47
C ALA A 118 7.76 35.28 1.17
N GLY A 119 8.66 36.22 1.45
CA GLY A 119 8.44 37.65 1.19
C GLY A 119 8.48 38.05 -0.29
N ARG A 120 8.98 37.19 -1.18
CA ARG A 120 9.08 37.42 -2.64
C ARG A 120 8.45 36.31 -3.49
N SER A 121 7.41 35.70 -2.98
CA SER A 121 6.70 34.64 -3.72
C SER A 121 6.25 35.12 -5.11
N GLY A 122 6.56 34.32 -6.14
CA GLY A 122 6.27 34.66 -7.54
C GLY A 122 7.25 35.66 -8.21
N ALA A 123 8.19 36.26 -7.46
CA ALA A 123 9.19 37.21 -7.96
C ALA A 123 10.63 36.73 -7.60
N PRO A 124 11.08 35.59 -8.11
CA PRO A 124 12.39 35.03 -7.76
C PRO A 124 13.54 35.91 -8.26
N THR A 125 14.61 35.98 -7.49
CA THR A 125 15.87 36.61 -7.91
C THR A 125 16.61 35.68 -8.86
N THR A 126 17.63 36.20 -9.55
CA THR A 126 18.51 35.39 -10.43
C THR A 126 19.23 34.29 -9.63
N ALA A 127 19.59 34.53 -8.38
CA ALA A 127 20.21 33.52 -7.51
C ALA A 127 19.24 32.39 -7.19
N ASP A 128 17.97 32.70 -6.88
CA ASP A 128 16.93 31.70 -6.62
C ASP A 128 16.76 30.76 -7.82
N ILE A 129 16.73 31.33 -9.04
CA ILE A 129 16.59 30.56 -10.28
C ILE A 129 17.82 29.69 -10.56
N VAL A 130 19.03 30.22 -10.36
CA VAL A 130 20.28 29.44 -10.54
C VAL A 130 20.31 28.25 -9.57
N VAL A 131 19.98 28.47 -8.31
CA VAL A 131 19.92 27.40 -7.30
C VAL A 131 18.83 26.38 -7.65
N ALA A 132 17.66 26.82 -8.09
CA ALA A 132 16.57 25.93 -8.50
C ALA A 132 16.96 25.07 -9.72
N VAL A 133 17.61 25.63 -10.74
CA VAL A 133 18.09 24.88 -11.90
C VAL A 133 19.16 23.84 -11.50
N ILE A 134 20.14 24.23 -10.69
CA ILE A 134 21.15 23.31 -10.17
C ILE A 134 20.49 22.20 -9.36
N GLY A 135 19.59 22.54 -8.45
CA GLY A 135 18.86 21.58 -7.63
C GLY A 135 18.05 20.59 -8.47
N MET A 136 17.31 21.06 -9.48
CA MET A 136 16.53 20.21 -10.38
C MET A 136 17.43 19.22 -11.15
N VAL A 137 18.53 19.69 -11.74
CA VAL A 137 19.47 18.84 -12.48
C VAL A 137 20.10 17.80 -11.56
N LEU A 138 20.52 18.20 -10.35
CA LEU A 138 21.11 17.28 -9.37
C LEU A 138 20.07 16.32 -8.77
N LEU A 139 18.82 16.72 -8.62
CA LEU A 139 17.74 15.82 -8.23
C LEU A 139 17.53 14.72 -9.29
N LEU A 140 17.49 15.07 -10.57
CA LEU A 140 17.39 14.10 -11.67
C LEU A 140 18.58 13.12 -11.68
N GLU A 141 19.80 13.62 -11.45
CA GLU A 141 20.98 12.76 -11.36
C GLU A 141 20.97 11.89 -10.08
N ALA A 142 20.55 12.42 -8.94
CA ALA A 142 20.34 11.63 -7.70
C ALA A 142 19.32 10.52 -7.92
N THR A 143 18.21 10.83 -8.61
CA THR A 143 17.18 9.87 -9.01
C THR A 143 17.74 8.76 -9.88
N ARG A 144 18.52 9.12 -10.90
CA ARG A 144 19.20 8.14 -11.79
C ARG A 144 20.13 7.21 -11.01
N ARG A 145 20.84 7.74 -10.02
CA ARG A 145 21.78 6.93 -9.21
C ARG A 145 21.07 5.99 -8.24
N ALA A 146 20.08 6.50 -7.51
CA ALA A 146 19.40 5.74 -6.46
C ALA A 146 18.38 4.73 -7.02
N LEU A 147 17.68 5.07 -8.11
CA LEU A 147 16.51 4.33 -8.61
C LEU A 147 16.67 3.85 -10.06
N GLY A 148 17.77 4.23 -10.71
CA GLY A 148 17.96 3.97 -12.12
C GLY A 148 17.31 5.01 -13.04
N PRO A 149 17.43 4.82 -14.38
CA PRO A 149 17.02 5.82 -15.36
C PRO A 149 15.51 6.02 -15.54
N PRO A 150 14.58 5.08 -15.26
CA PRO A 150 13.19 5.23 -15.67
C PRO A 150 12.51 6.49 -15.11
N LEU A 151 12.54 6.69 -13.78
CA LEU A 151 11.91 7.86 -13.15
C LEU A 151 12.56 9.18 -13.59
N MET A 152 13.88 9.19 -13.71
CA MET A 152 14.62 10.35 -14.23
C MET A 152 14.17 10.70 -15.64
N VAL A 153 13.99 9.70 -16.53
CA VAL A 153 13.50 9.91 -17.90
C VAL A 153 12.08 10.47 -17.89
N VAL A 154 11.17 9.89 -17.10
CA VAL A 154 9.80 10.39 -16.98
C VAL A 154 9.80 11.84 -16.52
N ALA A 155 10.50 12.17 -15.42
CA ALA A 155 10.57 13.54 -14.92
C ALA A 155 11.20 14.50 -15.95
N ALA A 156 12.24 14.07 -16.68
CA ALA A 156 12.87 14.86 -17.72
C ALA A 156 11.94 15.11 -18.94
N VAL A 157 11.14 14.12 -19.33
CA VAL A 157 10.13 14.27 -20.40
C VAL A 157 9.08 15.29 -19.99
N PHE A 158 8.52 15.19 -18.78
CA PHE A 158 7.56 16.16 -18.27
C PHE A 158 8.16 17.56 -18.15
N LEU A 159 9.38 17.67 -17.65
CA LEU A 159 10.08 18.95 -17.57
C LEU A 159 10.30 19.55 -18.97
N THR A 160 10.68 18.73 -19.96
CA THR A 160 10.82 19.17 -21.36
C THR A 160 9.48 19.62 -21.93
N TYR A 161 8.40 18.88 -21.64
CA TYR A 161 7.04 19.23 -22.05
C TYR A 161 6.63 20.62 -21.54
N THR A 162 7.02 20.99 -20.30
CA THR A 162 6.76 22.33 -19.74
C THR A 162 7.23 23.46 -20.65
N PHE A 163 8.38 23.30 -21.32
CA PHE A 163 8.96 24.30 -22.21
C PHE A 163 8.52 24.15 -23.66
N ALA A 164 8.27 22.91 -24.07
CA ALA A 164 7.96 22.57 -25.46
C ALA A 164 6.47 22.72 -25.83
N GLY A 165 5.62 23.15 -24.89
CA GLY A 165 4.17 23.24 -25.07
C GLY A 165 3.68 23.84 -26.39
N PRO A 166 4.22 25.00 -26.87
CA PRO A 166 3.82 25.62 -28.15
C PRO A 166 4.18 24.81 -29.41
N TYR A 167 5.07 23.83 -29.28
CA TYR A 167 5.53 22.96 -30.37
C TYR A 167 4.88 21.57 -30.35
N MET A 168 4.00 21.31 -29.40
CA MET A 168 3.30 20.04 -29.28
C MET A 168 2.12 19.94 -30.27
N PRO A 169 1.68 18.71 -30.58
CA PRO A 169 0.43 18.52 -31.32
C PRO A 169 -0.75 19.20 -30.62
N ASP A 170 -1.72 19.66 -31.40
CA ASP A 170 -2.88 20.45 -30.93
C ASP A 170 -3.57 19.83 -29.70
N VAL A 171 -3.67 18.51 -29.64
CA VAL A 171 -4.29 17.76 -28.52
C VAL A 171 -3.61 17.96 -27.19
N ILE A 172 -2.27 18.14 -27.18
CA ILE A 172 -1.46 18.31 -25.94
C ILE A 172 -0.71 19.65 -25.94
N ALA A 173 -1.08 20.58 -26.83
CA ALA A 173 -0.46 21.89 -26.91
C ALA A 173 -0.86 22.76 -25.70
N HIS A 174 0.09 23.52 -25.20
CA HIS A 174 -0.15 24.54 -24.17
C HIS A 174 0.76 25.74 -24.35
N LYS A 175 0.50 26.84 -23.62
CA LYS A 175 1.23 28.11 -23.80
C LYS A 175 2.74 28.05 -23.55
N GLY A 176 3.24 26.95 -22.96
CA GLY A 176 4.60 26.85 -22.46
C GLY A 176 4.83 27.68 -21.19
N ALA A 177 5.96 27.49 -20.53
CA ALA A 177 6.34 28.28 -19.38
C ALA A 177 7.75 28.89 -19.57
N SER A 178 7.96 30.11 -19.05
CA SER A 178 9.32 30.67 -18.97
C SER A 178 10.13 29.92 -17.91
N LEU A 179 11.46 30.00 -18.02
CA LEU A 179 12.34 29.35 -17.03
C LEU A 179 12.05 29.83 -15.61
N ASN A 180 11.81 31.14 -15.42
CA ASN A 180 11.49 31.70 -14.13
C ASN A 180 10.19 31.13 -13.58
N LYS A 181 9.13 31.07 -14.39
CA LYS A 181 7.83 30.51 -13.97
C LYS A 181 7.95 29.02 -13.64
N ALA A 182 8.61 28.23 -14.48
CA ALA A 182 8.80 26.81 -14.28
C ALA A 182 9.61 26.52 -13.01
N MET A 183 10.76 27.16 -12.81
CA MET A 183 11.61 26.94 -11.65
C MET A 183 10.97 27.47 -10.35
N SER A 184 10.27 28.60 -10.41
CA SER A 184 9.51 29.10 -9.27
C SER A 184 8.46 28.09 -8.82
N HIS A 185 7.65 27.59 -9.74
CA HIS A 185 6.59 26.62 -9.44
C HIS A 185 7.13 25.24 -9.02
N LEU A 186 8.14 24.71 -9.72
CA LEU A 186 8.62 23.35 -9.50
C LEU A 186 9.60 23.20 -8.32
N TRP A 187 10.40 24.25 -8.01
CA TRP A 187 11.44 24.16 -6.98
C TRP A 187 11.24 25.10 -5.80
N LEU A 188 10.75 26.33 -6.01
CA LEU A 188 10.69 27.34 -4.96
C LEU A 188 9.36 27.37 -4.19
N THR A 189 8.39 26.57 -4.61
CA THR A 189 7.08 26.43 -3.94
C THR A 189 6.78 24.97 -3.56
N THR A 190 5.65 24.77 -2.91
CA THR A 190 5.18 23.42 -2.53
C THR A 190 4.34 22.73 -3.62
N GLU A 191 4.32 23.26 -4.84
CA GLU A 191 3.55 22.68 -5.95
C GLU A 191 4.32 21.58 -6.70
N GLY A 192 5.65 21.58 -6.62
CA GLY A 192 6.52 20.64 -7.34
C GLY A 192 7.29 19.72 -6.40
N VAL A 193 8.62 19.85 -6.43
CA VAL A 193 9.56 18.99 -5.68
C VAL A 193 9.25 18.93 -4.18
N PHE A 194 8.94 20.09 -3.56
CA PHE A 194 8.60 20.19 -2.14
C PHE A 194 7.11 20.02 -1.86
N GLY A 195 6.37 19.43 -2.80
CA GLY A 195 4.93 19.22 -2.72
C GLY A 195 4.50 18.13 -1.75
N VAL A 196 3.23 17.70 -1.91
CA VAL A 196 2.56 16.72 -1.05
C VAL A 196 3.34 15.41 -0.95
N ALA A 197 3.89 14.91 -2.06
CA ALA A 197 4.59 13.63 -2.09
C ALA A 197 5.82 13.61 -1.17
N LEU A 198 6.65 14.66 -1.21
CA LEU A 198 7.80 14.81 -0.31
C LEU A 198 7.33 15.10 1.12
N GLY A 199 6.21 15.82 1.30
CA GLY A 199 5.59 16.07 2.60
C GLY A 199 5.23 14.77 3.32
N VAL A 200 4.57 13.85 2.65
CA VAL A 200 4.21 12.53 3.17
C VAL A 200 5.46 11.71 3.51
N SER A 201 6.50 11.77 2.64
CA SER A 201 7.79 11.13 2.91
C SER A 201 8.42 11.64 4.21
N THR A 202 8.34 12.96 4.44
CA THR A 202 8.91 13.65 5.60
C THR A 202 8.09 13.42 6.88
N SER A 203 6.76 13.51 6.82
CA SER A 203 5.91 13.53 8.01
C SER A 203 5.69 12.16 8.64
N PHE A 204 5.58 11.08 7.83
CA PHE A 204 5.28 9.77 8.42
C PHE A 204 5.91 8.56 7.73
N VAL A 205 6.15 8.56 6.40
CA VAL A 205 6.75 7.38 5.74
C VAL A 205 8.09 7.03 6.35
N PHE A 206 8.92 8.04 6.65
CA PHE A 206 10.22 7.82 7.29
C PHE A 206 10.08 7.04 8.61
N LEU A 207 9.13 7.43 9.45
CA LEU A 207 8.92 6.77 10.75
C LEU A 207 8.46 5.33 10.61
N PHE A 208 7.60 5.04 9.63
CA PHE A 208 7.16 3.66 9.37
C PHE A 208 8.31 2.78 8.85
N VAL A 209 9.16 3.31 7.97
CA VAL A 209 10.34 2.59 7.47
C VAL A 209 11.35 2.38 8.62
N LEU A 210 11.53 3.37 9.47
CA LEU A 210 12.38 3.27 10.65
C LEU A 210 11.85 2.23 11.65
N PHE A 211 10.55 2.27 11.93
CA PHE A 211 9.86 1.29 12.76
C PHE A 211 10.05 -0.15 12.22
N GLY A 212 9.90 -0.31 10.89
CA GLY A 212 10.13 -1.59 10.21
C GLY A 212 11.56 -2.11 10.38
N ALA A 213 12.56 -1.25 10.16
CA ALA A 213 13.96 -1.60 10.32
C ALA A 213 14.31 -1.99 11.78
N MET A 214 13.71 -1.31 12.75
CA MET A 214 13.86 -1.64 14.17
C MET A 214 13.22 -2.99 14.52
N LEU A 215 12.02 -3.27 14.03
CA LEU A 215 11.29 -4.50 14.31
C LEU A 215 12.01 -5.72 13.68
N GLU A 216 12.56 -5.55 12.48
CA GLU A 216 13.39 -6.56 11.82
C GLU A 216 14.67 -6.84 12.62
N ARG A 217 15.39 -5.79 13.05
CA ARG A 217 16.61 -5.92 13.85
C ARG A 217 16.34 -6.55 15.22
N ALA A 218 15.16 -6.32 15.80
CA ALA A 218 14.74 -6.96 17.04
C ALA A 218 14.58 -8.49 16.91
N GLY A 219 14.38 -9.01 15.69
CA GLY A 219 14.24 -10.44 15.40
C GLY A 219 12.83 -10.89 15.05
N ALA A 220 11.91 -9.95 14.81
CA ALA A 220 10.52 -10.26 14.47
C ALA A 220 10.38 -11.05 13.16
N GLY A 221 11.19 -10.74 12.13
CA GLY A 221 11.18 -11.45 10.84
C GLY A 221 11.45 -12.95 11.01
N ALA A 222 12.52 -13.31 11.71
CA ALA A 222 12.86 -14.70 12.00
C ALA A 222 11.77 -15.40 12.85
N TYR A 223 11.15 -14.69 13.79
CA TYR A 223 10.03 -15.19 14.57
C TYR A 223 8.81 -15.50 13.69
N PHE A 224 8.44 -14.59 12.79
CA PHE A 224 7.30 -14.80 11.87
C PHE A 224 7.48 -16.01 10.97
N ILE A 225 8.69 -16.22 10.43
CA ILE A 225 9.01 -17.39 9.62
C ILE A 225 8.83 -18.68 10.44
N LYS A 226 9.35 -18.73 11.65
CA LYS A 226 9.23 -19.91 12.55
C LYS A 226 7.79 -20.21 12.91
N VAL A 227 6.99 -19.19 13.23
CA VAL A 227 5.57 -19.34 13.56
C VAL A 227 4.78 -19.86 12.35
N ALA A 228 4.95 -19.24 11.17
CA ALA A 228 4.29 -19.67 9.95
C ALA A 228 4.63 -21.13 9.61
N PHE A 229 5.90 -21.50 9.74
CA PHE A 229 6.36 -22.85 9.48
C PHE A 229 5.81 -23.88 10.47
N SER A 230 5.76 -23.54 11.75
CA SER A 230 5.19 -24.41 12.80
C SER A 230 3.71 -24.70 12.59
N LEU A 231 2.96 -23.70 12.09
CA LEU A 231 1.52 -23.81 11.84
C LEU A 231 1.19 -24.57 10.55
N LEU A 232 1.92 -24.33 9.47
CA LEU A 232 1.54 -24.73 8.11
C LEU A 232 2.46 -25.81 7.50
N GLY A 233 3.65 -26.03 8.03
CA GLY A 233 4.67 -26.92 7.45
C GLY A 233 4.22 -28.37 7.23
N HIS A 234 3.29 -28.87 8.02
CA HIS A 234 2.73 -30.22 7.92
C HIS A 234 1.70 -30.40 6.78
N MET A 235 1.20 -29.31 6.21
CA MET A 235 0.20 -29.38 5.14
C MET A 235 0.86 -29.78 3.80
N LYS A 236 0.06 -30.24 2.82
CA LYS A 236 0.54 -30.43 1.44
C LYS A 236 1.07 -29.09 0.92
N GLY A 237 2.33 -29.09 0.45
CA GLY A 237 3.02 -27.85 0.09
C GLY A 237 3.25 -26.91 1.29
N GLY A 238 3.33 -27.45 2.51
CA GLY A 238 3.41 -26.72 3.76
C GLY A 238 4.47 -25.63 3.82
N PRO A 239 5.73 -25.93 3.46
CA PRO A 239 6.79 -24.93 3.43
C PRO A 239 6.48 -23.72 2.52
N ALA A 240 5.86 -23.92 1.37
CA ALA A 240 5.48 -22.82 0.48
C ALA A 240 4.30 -22.01 1.03
N LYS A 241 3.33 -22.65 1.70
CA LYS A 241 2.26 -21.94 2.42
C LYS A 241 2.81 -21.14 3.60
N ALA A 242 3.76 -21.71 4.33
CA ALA A 242 4.46 -21.03 5.41
C ALA A 242 5.25 -19.84 4.88
N ALA A 243 5.89 -19.96 3.72
CA ALA A 243 6.56 -18.86 3.04
C ALA A 243 5.59 -17.70 2.73
N VAL A 244 4.40 -18.00 2.18
CA VAL A 244 3.38 -16.99 1.89
C VAL A 244 2.96 -16.23 3.16
N VAL A 245 2.71 -16.93 4.26
CA VAL A 245 2.29 -16.29 5.51
C VAL A 245 3.45 -15.53 6.15
N ALA A 246 4.66 -16.09 6.16
CA ALA A 246 5.85 -15.43 6.70
C ALA A 246 6.21 -14.16 5.93
N SER A 247 6.22 -14.24 4.60
CA SER A 247 6.47 -13.11 3.71
C SER A 247 5.37 -12.05 3.86
N GLY A 248 4.11 -12.46 4.04
CA GLY A 248 3.00 -11.56 4.35
C GLY A 248 3.19 -10.80 5.66
N LEU A 249 3.54 -11.50 6.73
CA LEU A 249 3.78 -10.89 8.05
C LEU A 249 5.02 -9.99 8.06
N SER A 250 6.09 -10.37 7.33
CA SER A 250 7.28 -9.53 7.15
C SER A 250 6.98 -8.33 6.25
N GLY A 251 6.18 -8.53 5.20
CA GLY A 251 5.74 -7.48 4.27
C GLY A 251 4.91 -6.39 4.92
N LEU A 252 4.13 -6.73 5.97
CA LEU A 252 3.44 -5.74 6.81
C LEU A 252 4.39 -4.67 7.38
N VAL A 253 5.67 -5.01 7.51
CA VAL A 253 6.67 -4.20 8.20
C VAL A 253 7.64 -3.55 7.21
N SER A 254 8.05 -4.27 6.16
CA SER A 254 9.09 -3.79 5.24
C SER A 254 8.58 -2.74 4.24
N GLY A 255 7.32 -2.79 3.86
CA GLY A 255 6.73 -1.87 2.87
C GLY A 255 7.34 -1.92 1.46
N SER A 256 8.33 -2.79 1.21
CA SER A 256 9.04 -2.99 -0.07
C SER A 256 9.01 -4.45 -0.48
N SER A 257 8.53 -4.75 -1.70
CA SER A 257 8.52 -6.11 -2.25
C SER A 257 9.93 -6.68 -2.38
N ILE A 258 10.87 -5.87 -2.86
CA ILE A 258 12.27 -6.28 -3.10
C ILE A 258 12.97 -6.61 -1.78
N ALA A 259 12.89 -5.69 -0.81
CA ALA A 259 13.46 -5.91 0.51
C ALA A 259 12.88 -7.16 1.18
N ASN A 260 11.57 -7.37 1.06
CA ASN A 260 10.90 -8.53 1.63
C ASN A 260 11.33 -9.84 0.95
N VAL A 261 11.42 -9.89 -0.40
CA VAL A 261 11.94 -11.05 -1.15
C VAL A 261 13.32 -11.43 -0.65
N VAL A 262 14.15 -10.47 -0.34
CA VAL A 262 15.52 -10.75 0.08
C VAL A 262 15.59 -11.21 1.52
N THR A 263 14.84 -10.58 2.40
CA THR A 263 14.83 -10.92 3.82
C THR A 263 14.20 -12.30 4.05
N THR A 264 13.03 -12.55 3.49
CA THR A 264 12.32 -13.82 3.69
C THR A 264 12.71 -14.90 2.69
N GLY A 265 12.92 -14.53 1.41
CA GLY A 265 13.20 -15.46 0.33
C GLY A 265 14.55 -16.18 0.46
N THR A 266 15.54 -15.58 1.14
CA THR A 266 16.81 -16.27 1.44
C THR A 266 16.62 -17.54 2.27
N PHE A 267 15.56 -17.60 3.07
CA PHE A 267 15.18 -18.76 3.88
C PHE A 267 14.07 -19.59 3.23
N THR A 268 13.04 -18.93 2.71
CA THR A 268 11.82 -19.61 2.22
C THR A 268 12.05 -20.29 0.87
N ILE A 269 12.78 -19.67 -0.07
CA ILE A 269 13.04 -20.23 -1.39
C ILE A 269 13.85 -21.55 -1.32
N PRO A 270 14.97 -21.64 -0.59
CA PRO A 270 15.68 -22.90 -0.40
C PRO A 270 14.80 -23.97 0.25
N LEU A 271 13.97 -23.59 1.23
CA LEU A 271 13.07 -24.50 1.91
C LEU A 271 11.99 -25.06 0.96
N MET A 272 11.39 -24.24 0.11
CA MET A 272 10.44 -24.67 -0.93
C MET A 272 11.09 -25.63 -1.94
N LYS A 273 12.34 -25.35 -2.35
CA LYS A 273 13.08 -26.23 -3.26
C LYS A 273 13.35 -27.59 -2.65
N ARG A 274 13.68 -27.68 -1.36
CA ARG A 274 13.91 -28.95 -0.64
C ARG A 274 12.66 -29.86 -0.64
N VAL A 275 11.47 -29.31 -0.60
CA VAL A 275 10.22 -30.09 -0.63
C VAL A 275 9.72 -30.35 -2.05
N GLY A 276 10.48 -30.00 -3.08
CA GLY A 276 10.22 -30.38 -4.47
C GLY A 276 9.66 -29.27 -5.36
N PHE A 277 9.54 -28.03 -4.89
CA PHE A 277 9.19 -26.92 -5.79
C PHE A 277 10.34 -26.61 -6.75
N PRO A 278 10.09 -26.48 -8.06
CA PRO A 278 11.08 -25.96 -9.00
C PRO A 278 11.51 -24.55 -8.61
N GLY A 279 12.77 -24.19 -8.87
CA GLY A 279 13.30 -22.86 -8.50
C GLY A 279 12.47 -21.70 -9.03
N THR A 280 12.01 -21.77 -10.28
CA THR A 280 11.11 -20.77 -10.88
C THR A 280 9.80 -20.60 -10.11
N LYS A 281 9.18 -21.70 -9.68
CA LYS A 281 7.93 -21.63 -8.90
C LYS A 281 8.16 -21.18 -7.46
N ALA A 282 9.27 -21.62 -6.84
CA ALA A 282 9.64 -21.18 -5.50
C ALA A 282 9.92 -19.66 -5.46
N GLY A 283 10.69 -19.16 -6.45
CA GLY A 283 10.88 -17.72 -6.61
C GLY A 283 9.58 -16.98 -6.87
N ALA A 284 8.72 -17.48 -7.75
CA ALA A 284 7.43 -16.88 -8.08
C ALA A 284 6.46 -16.78 -6.88
N VAL A 285 6.42 -17.81 -6.02
CA VAL A 285 5.60 -17.79 -4.78
C VAL A 285 6.09 -16.70 -3.84
N GLU A 286 7.40 -16.58 -3.67
CA GLU A 286 7.99 -15.55 -2.81
C GLU A 286 7.73 -14.14 -3.34
N VAL A 287 7.90 -13.92 -4.65
CA VAL A 287 7.59 -12.65 -5.32
C VAL A 287 6.13 -12.27 -5.06
N ALA A 288 5.20 -13.15 -5.41
CA ALA A 288 3.77 -12.90 -5.24
C ALA A 288 3.34 -12.66 -3.78
N ALA A 289 4.02 -13.30 -2.82
CA ALA A 289 3.75 -13.09 -1.40
C ALA A 289 4.30 -11.74 -0.90
N SER A 290 5.51 -11.38 -1.35
CA SER A 290 6.18 -10.13 -0.99
C SER A 290 5.46 -8.90 -1.57
N THR A 291 5.00 -9.00 -2.81
CA THR A 291 4.22 -7.96 -3.50
C THR A 291 2.91 -7.70 -2.78
N ASN A 292 2.19 -8.75 -2.37
CA ASN A 292 0.99 -8.65 -1.56
C ASN A 292 1.24 -7.98 -0.19
N GLY A 293 2.43 -8.07 0.37
CA GLY A 293 2.80 -7.42 1.63
C GLY A 293 2.59 -5.91 1.60
N GLN A 294 2.85 -5.27 0.46
CA GLN A 294 2.64 -3.82 0.29
C GLN A 294 1.15 -3.42 0.30
N LEU A 295 0.24 -4.34 0.02
CA LEU A 295 -1.21 -4.11 0.05
C LEU A 295 -1.81 -4.30 1.43
N THR A 296 -1.07 -4.85 2.38
CA THR A 296 -1.63 -5.41 3.61
C THR A 296 -1.55 -4.43 4.78
N PRO A 297 -2.71 -4.00 5.34
CA PRO A 297 -2.73 -3.18 6.54
C PRO A 297 -2.09 -3.90 7.75
N PRO A 298 -1.57 -3.17 8.76
CA PRO A 298 -1.76 -1.73 9.00
C PRO A 298 -0.69 -0.81 8.42
N ILE A 299 0.49 -1.29 7.98
CA ILE A 299 1.56 -0.40 7.55
C ILE A 299 1.48 -0.16 6.04
N MET A 300 1.32 -1.22 5.24
CA MET A 300 1.21 -1.13 3.78
C MET A 300 2.50 -0.58 3.13
N GLY A 301 2.49 -0.37 1.82
CA GLY A 301 3.56 0.36 1.12
C GLY A 301 3.43 1.87 1.30
N ALA A 302 4.52 2.61 1.08
CA ALA A 302 4.57 4.06 1.26
C ALA A 302 3.48 4.84 0.47
N ALA A 303 3.02 4.29 -0.65
CA ALA A 303 1.95 4.87 -1.45
C ALA A 303 0.58 4.94 -0.71
N ALA A 304 0.31 4.04 0.23
CA ALA A 304 -0.94 4.06 1.00
C ALA A 304 -1.07 5.31 1.88
N PHE A 305 0.04 5.85 2.34
CA PHE A 305 0.05 7.09 3.11
C PHE A 305 -0.25 8.32 2.25
N LEU A 306 0.15 8.29 0.97
CA LEU A 306 -0.19 9.34 0.01
C LEU A 306 -1.69 9.38 -0.28
N MET A 307 -2.39 8.25 -0.17
CA MET A 307 -3.84 8.22 -0.34
C MET A 307 -4.57 9.08 0.69
N VAL A 308 -4.04 9.22 1.91
CA VAL A 308 -4.63 10.11 2.94
C VAL A 308 -4.74 11.54 2.42
N GLU A 309 -3.67 12.04 1.82
CA GLU A 309 -3.62 13.41 1.31
C GLU A 309 -4.35 13.57 -0.04
N TYR A 310 -4.20 12.61 -0.96
CA TYR A 310 -4.81 12.71 -2.28
C TYR A 310 -6.31 12.43 -2.30
N VAL A 311 -6.79 11.60 -1.39
CA VAL A 311 -8.22 11.27 -1.27
C VAL A 311 -8.93 12.15 -0.23
N GLY A 312 -8.18 12.74 0.72
CA GLY A 312 -8.73 13.56 1.80
C GLY A 312 -9.45 12.76 2.89
N ILE A 313 -9.05 11.50 3.13
CA ILE A 313 -9.65 10.61 4.13
C ILE A 313 -8.64 10.21 5.22
N SER A 314 -9.15 9.74 6.36
CA SER A 314 -8.28 9.27 7.43
C SER A 314 -7.53 7.99 7.04
N TYR A 315 -6.33 7.78 7.60
CA TYR A 315 -5.56 6.55 7.34
C TYR A 315 -6.30 5.28 7.77
N VAL A 316 -7.15 5.38 8.78
CA VAL A 316 -7.98 4.25 9.24
C VAL A 316 -9.00 3.85 8.16
N GLU A 317 -9.55 4.81 7.42
CA GLU A 317 -10.45 4.53 6.29
C GLU A 317 -9.69 3.88 5.12
N VAL A 318 -8.46 4.31 4.84
CA VAL A 318 -7.59 3.63 3.85
C VAL A 318 -7.33 2.18 4.27
N ILE A 319 -6.95 1.94 5.55
CA ILE A 319 -6.78 0.59 6.12
C ILE A 319 -8.05 -0.24 5.94
N LYS A 320 -9.21 0.31 6.29
CA LYS A 320 -10.50 -0.36 6.20
C LYS A 320 -10.82 -0.77 4.77
N ALA A 321 -10.61 0.12 3.81
CA ALA A 321 -10.85 -0.14 2.40
C ALA A 321 -9.88 -1.21 1.82
N ALA A 322 -8.62 -1.23 2.26
CA ALA A 322 -7.62 -2.19 1.77
C ALA A 322 -7.72 -3.58 2.42
N LEU A 323 -8.36 -3.71 3.60
CA LEU A 323 -8.31 -4.91 4.44
C LEU A 323 -8.86 -6.17 3.75
N LEU A 324 -10.08 -6.11 3.25
CA LEU A 324 -10.74 -7.28 2.64
C LEU A 324 -10.06 -7.71 1.33
N PRO A 325 -9.74 -6.81 0.38
CA PRO A 325 -9.00 -7.18 -0.83
C PRO A 325 -7.64 -7.84 -0.54
N ALA A 326 -6.88 -7.31 0.42
CA ALA A 326 -5.61 -7.91 0.83
C ALA A 326 -5.78 -9.31 1.40
N LEU A 327 -6.74 -9.49 2.31
CA LEU A 327 -7.01 -10.79 2.95
C LEU A 327 -7.40 -11.86 1.93
N ILE A 328 -8.33 -11.58 1.02
CA ILE A 328 -8.76 -12.54 0.00
C ILE A 328 -7.66 -12.84 -1.01
N SER A 329 -6.78 -11.88 -1.31
CA SER A 329 -5.60 -12.09 -2.16
C SER A 329 -4.62 -13.09 -1.51
N TYR A 330 -4.35 -12.99 -0.19
CA TYR A 330 -3.51 -13.98 0.50
C TYR A 330 -4.16 -15.37 0.59
N ILE A 331 -5.45 -15.44 0.88
CA ILE A 331 -6.19 -16.72 0.88
C ILE A 331 -6.07 -17.39 -0.49
N ALA A 332 -6.22 -16.62 -1.57
CA ALA A 332 -6.06 -17.10 -2.93
C ALA A 332 -4.64 -17.61 -3.19
N LEU A 333 -3.60 -16.88 -2.77
CA LEU A 333 -2.22 -17.30 -2.98
C LEU A 333 -1.91 -18.61 -2.22
N ILE A 334 -2.33 -18.72 -0.97
CA ILE A 334 -2.21 -19.96 -0.19
C ILE A 334 -2.90 -21.12 -0.91
N TYR A 335 -4.05 -20.86 -1.53
CA TYR A 335 -4.79 -21.85 -2.28
C TYR A 335 -4.11 -22.21 -3.61
N ILE A 336 -3.58 -21.25 -4.36
CA ILE A 336 -2.76 -21.50 -5.56
C ILE A 336 -1.58 -22.42 -5.24
N VAL A 337 -0.84 -22.11 -4.16
CA VAL A 337 0.25 -22.93 -3.67
C VAL A 337 -0.22 -24.36 -3.30
N HIS A 338 -1.41 -24.46 -2.69
CA HIS A 338 -2.03 -25.77 -2.41
C HIS A 338 -2.33 -26.57 -3.69
N LEU A 339 -2.90 -25.93 -4.71
CA LEU A 339 -3.20 -26.55 -5.98
C LEU A 339 -1.93 -27.00 -6.69
N GLU A 340 -0.88 -26.18 -6.69
CA GLU A 340 0.42 -26.50 -7.24
C GLU A 340 1.06 -27.73 -6.55
N ALA A 341 0.97 -27.77 -5.21
CA ALA A 341 1.44 -28.93 -4.45
C ALA A 341 0.63 -30.21 -4.75
N CYS A 342 -0.70 -30.07 -4.94
CA CYS A 342 -1.56 -31.17 -5.34
C CYS A 342 -1.23 -31.70 -6.75
N LYS A 343 -0.99 -30.80 -7.71
CA LYS A 343 -0.55 -31.17 -9.08
C LYS A 343 0.76 -31.94 -9.09
N ALA A 344 1.68 -31.56 -8.23
CA ALA A 344 2.99 -32.19 -8.12
C ALA A 344 3.01 -33.44 -7.20
N GLY A 345 1.88 -33.85 -6.63
CA GLY A 345 1.80 -34.98 -5.72
C GLY A 345 2.58 -34.83 -4.42
N MET A 346 2.84 -33.58 -3.99
CA MET A 346 3.65 -33.31 -2.79
C MET A 346 2.92 -33.74 -1.51
N THR A 347 3.71 -34.15 -0.52
CA THR A 347 3.26 -34.44 0.84
C THR A 347 3.66 -33.32 1.79
N GLY A 348 3.05 -33.26 2.97
CA GLY A 348 3.49 -32.39 4.06
C GLY A 348 4.67 -32.99 4.82
N LEU A 349 5.37 -32.17 5.60
CA LEU A 349 6.41 -32.63 6.51
C LEU A 349 5.81 -33.34 7.73
N PRO A 350 6.49 -34.33 8.33
CA PRO A 350 6.00 -35.03 9.48
C PRO A 350 5.88 -34.11 10.69
N ARG A 351 4.82 -34.26 11.48
CA ARG A 351 4.63 -33.60 12.77
C ARG A 351 5.23 -34.44 13.89
N ARG A 352 5.77 -33.80 14.92
CA ARG A 352 6.18 -34.46 16.17
C ARG A 352 4.99 -35.10 16.90
N HIS A 353 3.86 -34.40 16.91
CA HIS A 353 2.61 -34.85 17.49
C HIS A 353 1.48 -34.79 16.47
N ASN A 354 0.73 -35.86 16.31
CA ASN A 354 -0.44 -35.92 15.44
C ASN A 354 -1.71 -35.69 16.26
N PRO A 355 -2.24 -34.46 16.35
CA PRO A 355 -3.46 -34.19 17.05
C PRO A 355 -4.66 -34.84 16.36
N THR A 356 -5.64 -35.28 17.10
CA THR A 356 -6.93 -35.73 16.56
C THR A 356 -7.64 -34.57 15.87
N LEU A 357 -8.55 -34.86 14.93
CA LEU A 357 -9.37 -33.82 14.26
C LEU A 357 -10.06 -32.90 15.26
N VAL A 358 -10.58 -33.46 16.32
CA VAL A 358 -11.27 -32.69 17.41
C VAL A 358 -10.28 -31.79 18.14
N GLN A 359 -9.09 -32.26 18.49
CA GLN A 359 -8.05 -31.46 19.12
C GLN A 359 -7.55 -30.34 18.18
N SER A 360 -7.41 -30.62 16.89
CA SER A 360 -7.02 -29.62 15.88
C SER A 360 -8.10 -28.54 15.75
N LEU A 361 -9.37 -28.93 15.70
CA LEU A 361 -10.49 -27.99 15.60
C LEU A 361 -10.62 -27.14 16.87
N LEU A 362 -10.53 -27.77 18.05
CA LEU A 362 -10.56 -27.05 19.33
C LEU A 362 -9.38 -26.07 19.49
N SER A 363 -8.16 -26.50 19.07
CA SER A 363 -7.00 -25.61 19.10
C SER A 363 -7.16 -24.45 18.15
N PHE A 364 -7.63 -24.67 16.90
CA PHE A 364 -7.89 -23.62 15.92
C PHE A 364 -8.96 -22.63 16.40
N THR A 365 -10.11 -23.16 16.83
CA THR A 365 -11.22 -22.35 17.37
C THR A 365 -10.80 -21.60 18.63
N GLY A 366 -10.07 -22.25 19.54
CA GLY A 366 -9.55 -21.63 20.76
C GLY A 366 -8.53 -20.53 20.46
N THR A 367 -7.69 -20.68 19.42
CA THR A 367 -6.74 -19.65 18.99
C THR A 367 -7.47 -18.44 18.42
N ILE A 368 -8.45 -18.65 17.51
CA ILE A 368 -9.25 -17.56 16.95
C ILE A 368 -10.04 -16.84 18.04
N LEU A 369 -10.73 -17.60 18.88
CA LEU A 369 -11.50 -17.04 20.00
C LEU A 369 -10.59 -16.26 20.96
N GLY A 370 -9.41 -16.80 21.28
CA GLY A 370 -8.41 -16.14 22.10
C GLY A 370 -7.93 -14.82 21.48
N LEU A 371 -7.65 -14.80 20.18
CA LEU A 371 -7.28 -13.58 19.45
C LEU A 371 -8.43 -12.56 19.46
N CYS A 372 -9.67 -12.99 19.20
CA CYS A 372 -10.83 -12.11 19.26
C CYS A 372 -11.04 -11.53 20.67
N VAL A 373 -10.92 -12.35 21.72
CA VAL A 373 -11.05 -11.91 23.11
C VAL A 373 -9.93 -10.94 23.48
N ILE A 374 -8.69 -11.21 23.10
CA ILE A 374 -7.55 -10.31 23.36
C ILE A 374 -7.75 -8.98 22.61
N SER A 375 -8.16 -9.02 21.34
CA SER A 375 -8.45 -7.81 20.55
C SER A 375 -9.58 -7.01 21.16
N ALA A 376 -10.65 -7.66 21.60
CA ALA A 376 -11.77 -7.03 22.28
C ALA A 376 -11.35 -6.43 23.64
N LEU A 377 -10.57 -7.16 24.43
CA LEU A 377 -10.04 -6.66 25.70
C LEU A 377 -9.13 -5.44 25.51
N VAL A 378 -8.28 -5.45 24.49
CA VAL A 378 -7.44 -4.31 24.16
C VAL A 378 -8.31 -3.15 23.70
N TYR A 379 -9.19 -3.35 22.73
CA TYR A 379 -10.03 -2.28 22.17
C TYR A 379 -11.01 -1.68 23.19
N TYR A 380 -11.84 -2.52 23.82
CA TYR A 380 -12.84 -2.05 24.78
C TYR A 380 -12.25 -1.72 26.15
N GLY A 381 -11.29 -2.51 26.64
CA GLY A 381 -10.69 -2.31 27.96
C GLY A 381 -9.95 -1.00 28.06
N VAL A 382 -9.27 -0.61 27.00
CA VAL A 382 -8.53 0.64 27.00
C VAL A 382 -9.44 1.82 26.65
N GLY A 383 -10.40 1.69 25.73
CA GLY A 383 -11.44 2.69 25.54
C GLY A 383 -12.16 3.00 26.85
N TRP A 384 -12.59 1.97 27.54
CA TRP A 384 -13.24 2.08 28.86
C TRP A 384 -12.33 2.70 29.94
N THR A 385 -11.02 2.40 29.91
CA THR A 385 -10.06 3.04 30.82
C THR A 385 -10.04 4.56 30.60
N LYS A 386 -10.14 5.02 29.38
CA LYS A 386 -10.19 6.44 29.02
C LYS A 386 -11.49 7.09 29.50
N ASP A 387 -12.61 6.42 29.31
CA ASP A 387 -13.93 6.91 29.75
C ASP A 387 -14.02 7.03 31.27
N VAL A 388 -13.41 6.11 32.02
CA VAL A 388 -13.48 6.05 33.49
C VAL A 388 -12.44 6.96 34.16
N PHE A 389 -11.20 6.99 33.65
CA PHE A 389 -10.07 7.65 34.31
C PHE A 389 -9.64 8.96 33.63
N GLY A 390 -10.22 9.35 32.50
CA GLY A 390 -9.91 10.60 31.80
C GLY A 390 -8.41 10.76 31.56
N ASP A 391 -7.81 11.86 31.99
CA ASP A 391 -6.38 12.17 31.79
C ASP A 391 -5.41 11.14 32.44
N ALA A 392 -5.87 10.43 33.48
CA ALA A 392 -5.10 9.38 34.12
C ALA A 392 -5.05 8.06 33.31
N ALA A 393 -5.83 7.93 32.25
CA ALA A 393 -5.86 6.71 31.43
C ALA A 393 -4.50 6.45 30.74
N THR A 394 -3.85 7.47 30.20
CA THR A 394 -2.56 7.31 29.49
C THR A 394 -1.46 6.69 30.37
N PRO A 395 -1.17 7.19 31.58
CA PRO A 395 -0.21 6.53 32.45
C PRO A 395 -0.64 5.12 32.89
N ILE A 396 -1.94 4.87 33.14
CA ILE A 396 -2.45 3.54 33.50
C ILE A 396 -2.21 2.54 32.37
N VAL A 397 -2.55 2.90 31.14
CA VAL A 397 -2.33 2.06 29.96
C VAL A 397 -0.85 1.83 29.69
N THR A 398 -0.01 2.85 29.86
CA THR A 398 1.45 2.73 29.73
C THR A 398 2.00 1.72 30.75
N VAL A 399 1.59 1.79 32.00
CA VAL A 399 2.02 0.83 33.03
C VAL A 399 1.51 -0.57 32.70
N ALA A 400 0.27 -0.73 32.26
CA ALA A 400 -0.30 -2.02 31.85
C ALA A 400 0.48 -2.62 30.66
N LEU A 401 0.86 -1.80 29.68
CA LEU A 401 1.69 -2.18 28.53
C LEU A 401 3.09 -2.65 28.98
N LEU A 402 3.72 -1.95 29.92
CA LEU A 402 5.02 -2.36 30.44
C LEU A 402 4.94 -3.67 31.22
N ILE A 403 3.90 -3.88 32.01
CA ILE A 403 3.64 -5.15 32.70
C ILE A 403 3.43 -6.28 31.71
N ALA A 404 2.61 -6.04 30.68
CA ALA A 404 2.38 -7.02 29.60
C ALA A 404 3.69 -7.36 28.88
N TYR A 405 4.52 -6.37 28.57
CA TYR A 405 5.82 -6.56 27.94
C TYR A 405 6.73 -7.45 28.79
N VAL A 406 6.92 -7.13 30.05
CA VAL A 406 7.76 -7.95 30.98
C VAL A 406 7.21 -9.38 31.10
N GLY A 407 5.87 -9.52 31.20
CA GLY A 407 5.21 -10.82 31.22
C GLY A 407 5.46 -11.65 29.96
N LEU A 408 5.33 -11.04 28.79
CA LEU A 408 5.57 -11.70 27.50
C LEU A 408 7.05 -12.03 27.28
N VAL A 409 7.98 -11.14 27.69
CA VAL A 409 9.42 -11.44 27.65
C VAL A 409 9.77 -12.59 28.60
N LYS A 410 9.13 -12.70 29.78
CA LYS A 410 9.31 -13.84 30.70
C LYS A 410 8.83 -15.15 30.06
N ILE A 411 7.67 -15.12 29.38
CA ILE A 411 7.16 -16.27 28.63
C ILE A 411 8.14 -16.65 27.53
N SER A 412 8.63 -15.66 26.75
CA SER A 412 9.62 -15.85 25.70
C SER A 412 10.91 -16.48 26.25
N ALA A 413 11.47 -15.95 27.34
CA ALA A 413 12.71 -16.43 27.95
C ALA A 413 12.64 -17.92 28.33
N ASN A 414 11.47 -18.41 28.75
CA ASN A 414 11.25 -19.83 29.10
C ASN A 414 11.20 -20.76 27.86
N HIS A 415 11.02 -20.21 26.66
CA HIS A 415 10.85 -20.99 25.42
C HIS A 415 11.94 -20.67 24.36
N VAL A 416 12.92 -19.82 24.68
CA VAL A 416 14.01 -19.45 23.73
C VAL A 416 14.80 -20.68 23.28
N GLN A 417 15.03 -21.66 24.15
CA GLN A 417 15.75 -22.89 23.82
C GLN A 417 14.95 -23.80 22.89
N ASP A 418 13.62 -23.83 23.01
CA ASP A 418 12.73 -24.57 22.10
C ASP A 418 12.60 -23.89 20.73
N GLY A 419 12.80 -22.57 20.69
CA GLY A 419 12.75 -21.74 19.47
C GLY A 419 14.10 -21.54 18.76
N ALA A 420 15.20 -22.01 19.33
CA ALA A 420 16.54 -22.00 18.71
C ALA A 420 16.68 -23.07 17.63
N ILE A 421 15.74 -23.10 16.68
CA ILE A 421 15.92 -23.84 15.45
C ILE A 421 16.90 -23.00 14.63
N GLU A 422 18.14 -23.47 14.54
CA GLU A 422 19.03 -23.02 13.49
C GLU A 422 18.32 -23.35 12.18
N ILE A 423 17.96 -22.31 11.43
CA ILE A 423 17.27 -22.45 10.14
C ILE A 423 18.15 -23.23 9.14
N ASP A 424 19.42 -23.40 9.44
CA ASP A 424 20.43 -24.21 8.73
C ASP A 424 20.42 -25.70 9.10
N ALA A 425 19.81 -26.10 10.20
CA ALA A 425 19.65 -27.53 10.51
C ALA A 425 18.70 -28.17 9.50
N GLU A 426 18.96 -29.39 9.08
CA GLU A 426 18.07 -30.22 8.29
C GLU A 426 16.70 -30.28 8.99
N LEU A 427 15.77 -29.42 8.56
CA LEU A 427 14.39 -29.39 9.09
C LEU A 427 13.68 -30.65 8.59
N THR A 428 13.86 -31.74 9.34
CA THR A 428 13.22 -33.04 9.07
C THR A 428 11.81 -33.10 9.65
N GLU A 429 11.50 -32.25 10.65
CA GLU A 429 10.22 -32.26 11.39
C GLU A 429 9.71 -30.83 11.59
N VAL A 430 8.38 -30.69 11.63
CA VAL A 430 7.72 -29.41 11.95
C VAL A 430 7.78 -29.15 13.45
N PRO A 431 8.27 -27.97 13.90
CA PRO A 431 8.29 -27.62 15.32
C PRO A 431 6.87 -27.48 15.90
N ASP A 432 6.74 -27.68 17.22
CA ASP A 432 5.47 -27.53 17.91
C ASP A 432 5.00 -26.08 17.91
N PRO A 433 3.76 -25.77 17.48
CA PRO A 433 3.26 -24.42 17.38
C PRO A 433 3.20 -23.65 18.70
N GLY A 434 2.82 -24.33 19.80
CA GLY A 434 2.65 -23.70 21.11
C GLY A 434 3.90 -23.00 21.64
N PRO A 435 5.02 -23.72 21.83
CA PRO A 435 6.30 -23.12 22.22
C PRO A 435 6.81 -22.06 21.24
N THR A 436 6.70 -22.34 19.93
CA THR A 436 7.17 -21.42 18.88
C THR A 436 6.43 -20.09 18.92
N VAL A 437 5.10 -20.08 19.04
CA VAL A 437 4.31 -18.83 19.17
C VAL A 437 4.68 -18.08 20.44
N LYS A 438 4.87 -18.77 21.56
CA LYS A 438 5.21 -18.15 22.85
C LYS A 438 6.61 -17.54 22.87
N SER A 439 7.54 -17.97 22.00
CA SER A 439 8.93 -17.53 22.00
C SER A 439 9.12 -16.07 21.57
N GLY A 440 8.12 -15.38 20.98
CA GLY A 440 8.28 -14.03 20.45
C GLY A 440 7.01 -13.16 20.45
N LEU A 441 6.03 -13.45 21.30
CA LEU A 441 4.78 -12.67 21.36
C LEU A 441 4.99 -11.18 21.65
N HIS A 442 6.07 -10.81 22.33
CA HIS A 442 6.42 -9.42 22.63
C HIS A 442 6.70 -8.58 21.38
N TYR A 443 7.06 -9.19 20.22
CA TYR A 443 7.24 -8.47 18.96
C TYR A 443 5.94 -7.93 18.38
N LEU A 444 4.78 -8.42 18.83
CA LEU A 444 3.47 -7.93 18.39
C LEU A 444 3.06 -6.65 19.13
N LEU A 445 3.61 -6.38 20.31
CA LEU A 445 3.21 -5.22 21.12
C LEU A 445 3.39 -3.87 20.42
N PRO A 446 4.49 -3.58 19.70
CA PRO A 446 4.63 -2.32 18.99
C PRO A 446 3.55 -2.13 17.91
N ILE A 447 3.11 -3.22 17.25
CA ILE A 447 2.01 -3.18 16.29
C ILE A 447 0.70 -2.87 17.01
N VAL A 448 0.48 -3.43 18.19
CA VAL A 448 -0.69 -3.12 19.04
C VAL A 448 -0.67 -1.64 19.45
N VAL A 449 0.49 -1.09 19.84
CA VAL A 449 0.63 0.33 20.16
C VAL A 449 0.31 1.20 18.94
N LEU A 450 0.83 0.84 17.76
CA LEU A 450 0.54 1.55 16.52
C LEU A 450 -0.96 1.59 16.21
N VAL A 451 -1.60 0.42 16.22
CA VAL A 451 -3.05 0.29 15.93
C VAL A 451 -3.87 1.04 16.97
N TRP A 452 -3.49 0.95 18.25
CA TRP A 452 -4.11 1.72 19.32
C TRP A 452 -4.07 3.23 19.05
N CYS A 453 -2.86 3.80 18.83
CA CYS A 453 -2.69 5.23 18.59
C CYS A 453 -3.52 5.69 17.38
N LEU A 454 -3.63 4.87 16.32
CA LEU A 454 -4.41 5.17 15.13
C LEU A 454 -5.93 5.10 15.36
N THR A 455 -6.40 4.07 16.07
CA THR A 455 -7.85 3.77 16.11
C THR A 455 -8.55 4.31 17.35
N VAL A 456 -7.92 4.26 18.51
CA VAL A 456 -8.51 4.67 19.80
C VAL A 456 -8.14 6.12 20.13
N GLU A 457 -6.85 6.47 20.08
CA GLU A 457 -6.39 7.83 20.33
C GLU A 457 -6.64 8.76 19.14
N ARG A 458 -6.88 8.18 17.93
CA ARG A 458 -7.08 8.93 16.69
C ARG A 458 -5.97 9.92 16.37
N PHE A 459 -4.75 9.56 16.73
CA PHE A 459 -3.57 10.35 16.39
C PHE A 459 -3.33 10.34 14.88
N SER A 460 -2.63 11.37 14.39
CA SER A 460 -2.13 11.37 13.01
C SER A 460 -1.23 10.14 12.76
N PRO A 461 -1.11 9.66 11.51
CA PRO A 461 -0.22 8.54 11.18
C PRO A 461 1.21 8.76 11.65
N GLY A 462 1.75 9.99 11.53
CA GLY A 462 3.09 10.34 11.99
C GLY A 462 3.27 10.21 13.49
N LEU A 463 2.36 10.76 14.28
CA LEU A 463 2.43 10.68 15.74
C LEU A 463 2.23 9.23 16.24
N SER A 464 1.37 8.47 15.58
CA SER A 464 1.15 7.05 15.89
C SER A 464 2.41 6.22 15.63
N ALA A 465 3.05 6.43 14.47
CA ALA A 465 4.31 5.79 14.12
C ALA A 465 5.45 6.22 15.07
N PHE A 466 5.47 7.49 15.50
CA PHE A 466 6.43 7.97 16.48
C PHE A 466 6.32 7.19 17.81
N TRP A 467 5.14 7.08 18.40
CA TRP A 467 4.95 6.36 19.67
C TRP A 467 5.26 4.87 19.55
N ALA A 468 4.88 4.24 18.44
CA ALA A 468 5.24 2.86 18.15
C ALA A 468 6.77 2.69 18.03
N THR A 469 7.46 3.65 17.39
CA THR A 469 8.92 3.66 17.26
C THR A 469 9.61 3.90 18.62
N VAL A 470 9.11 4.79 19.45
CA VAL A 470 9.60 4.99 20.83
C VAL A 470 9.48 3.69 21.62
N PHE A 471 8.37 2.98 21.52
CA PHE A 471 8.22 1.69 22.17
C PHE A 471 9.17 0.62 21.59
N MET A 472 9.43 0.65 20.27
CA MET A 472 10.45 -0.22 19.66
C MET A 472 11.87 0.08 20.17
N ILE A 473 12.22 1.36 20.33
CA ILE A 473 13.50 1.77 20.96
C ILE A 473 13.61 1.15 22.35
N PHE A 474 12.55 1.25 23.15
CA PHE A 474 12.50 0.65 24.47
C PHE A 474 12.71 -0.88 24.42
N ILE A 475 12.05 -1.58 23.50
CA ILE A 475 12.21 -3.03 23.31
C ILE A 475 13.65 -3.38 22.93
N LEU A 476 14.23 -2.71 21.93
CA LEU A 476 15.61 -2.97 21.47
C LEU A 476 16.62 -2.85 22.61
N LEU A 477 16.47 -1.84 23.47
CA LEU A 477 17.36 -1.59 24.60
C LEU A 477 17.17 -2.60 25.73
N THR A 478 15.95 -3.11 25.95
CA THR A 478 15.61 -3.86 27.17
C THR A 478 15.42 -5.36 26.95
N GLN A 479 15.04 -5.83 25.73
CA GLN A 479 14.71 -7.23 25.50
C GLN A 479 15.89 -8.18 25.81
N ARG A 480 17.10 -7.88 25.30
CA ARG A 480 18.26 -8.76 25.49
C ARG A 480 18.72 -8.84 26.96
N PRO A 481 18.93 -7.70 27.68
CA PRO A 481 19.28 -7.77 29.11
C PRO A 481 18.15 -8.36 29.94
N LEU A 482 16.89 -8.14 29.65
CA LEU A 482 15.77 -8.70 30.38
C LEU A 482 15.64 -10.23 30.18
N ILE A 483 15.84 -10.73 28.96
CA ILE A 483 15.92 -12.18 28.69
C ILE A 483 17.09 -12.80 29.44
N ALA A 484 18.28 -12.18 29.41
CA ALA A 484 19.45 -12.68 30.14
C ALA A 484 19.21 -12.72 31.65
N LEU A 485 18.57 -11.70 32.21
CA LEU A 485 18.19 -11.65 33.65
C LEU A 485 17.18 -12.76 34.00
N LEU A 486 16.15 -12.95 33.20
CA LEU A 486 15.05 -13.89 33.47
C LEU A 486 15.45 -15.35 33.20
N SER A 487 16.28 -15.61 32.19
CA SER A 487 16.83 -16.92 31.87
C SER A 487 18.07 -17.30 32.75
N LYS A 488 18.62 -16.33 33.49
CA LYS A 488 19.86 -16.47 34.24
C LYS A 488 21.06 -16.93 33.38
N GLN A 489 21.06 -16.55 32.10
CA GLN A 489 22.06 -16.93 31.11
C GLN A 489 22.67 -15.68 30.46
N GLY A 490 23.97 -15.59 30.37
CA GLY A 490 24.69 -14.53 29.68
C GLY A 490 25.10 -13.35 30.58
N ASP A 491 26.04 -12.54 30.08
CA ASP A 491 26.48 -11.28 30.68
C ASP A 491 25.53 -10.14 30.40
N MET A 492 24.87 -9.65 31.42
CA MET A 492 23.88 -8.57 31.33
C MET A 492 24.47 -7.28 30.73
N MET A 493 25.72 -6.95 31.10
CA MET A 493 26.40 -5.75 30.60
C MET A 493 26.68 -5.85 29.10
N GLN A 494 27.14 -7.01 28.62
CA GLN A 494 27.37 -7.23 27.19
C GLN A 494 26.03 -7.18 26.41
N LYS A 495 24.98 -7.80 26.93
CA LYS A 495 23.63 -7.79 26.30
C LYS A 495 23.02 -6.39 26.24
N THR A 496 23.32 -5.54 27.22
CA THR A 496 22.90 -4.12 27.18
C THR A 496 23.68 -3.37 26.10
N LYS A 497 24.98 -3.57 25.97
CA LYS A 497 25.77 -2.97 24.88
C LYS A 497 25.29 -3.42 23.51
N ASP A 498 24.99 -4.72 23.35
CA ASP A 498 24.43 -5.26 22.11
C ASP A 498 23.12 -4.55 21.74
N GLY A 499 22.26 -4.25 22.73
CA GLY A 499 21.01 -3.51 22.52
C GLY A 499 21.23 -2.08 22.01
N PHE A 500 22.21 -1.36 22.52
CA PHE A 500 22.58 -0.02 22.03
C PHE A 500 23.15 -0.07 20.61
N VAL A 501 23.96 -1.08 20.29
CA VAL A 501 24.49 -1.28 18.93
C VAL A 501 23.34 -1.58 17.96
N ASP A 502 22.43 -2.48 18.32
CA ASP A 502 21.27 -2.80 17.49
C ASP A 502 20.38 -1.57 17.25
N LEU A 503 20.19 -0.72 18.26
CA LEU A 503 19.46 0.54 18.10
C LEU A 503 20.16 1.48 17.11
N ALA A 504 21.44 1.72 17.31
CA ALA A 504 22.19 2.62 16.43
C ALA A 504 22.22 2.12 14.98
N GLU A 505 22.40 0.81 14.78
CA GLU A 505 22.41 0.21 13.46
C GLU A 505 21.02 0.21 12.79
N SER A 506 19.94 0.03 13.56
CA SER A 506 18.58 0.11 13.03
C SER A 506 18.19 1.55 12.61
N LEU A 507 18.66 2.56 13.38
CA LEU A 507 18.51 3.97 13.01
C LEU A 507 19.22 4.29 11.68
N VAL A 508 20.44 3.80 11.52
CA VAL A 508 21.21 3.96 10.28
C VAL A 508 20.55 3.22 9.11
N ALA A 509 20.12 1.98 9.31
CA ALA A 509 19.48 1.17 8.28
C ALA A 509 18.16 1.78 7.82
N GLY A 510 17.30 2.22 8.75
CA GLY A 510 16.03 2.87 8.42
C GLY A 510 16.23 4.13 7.58
N ALA A 511 17.18 4.99 7.93
CA ALA A 511 17.47 6.18 7.12
C ALA A 511 18.06 5.82 5.74
N ARG A 512 18.90 4.77 5.65
CA ARG A 512 19.42 4.31 4.36
C ARG A 512 18.31 3.81 3.43
N ASN A 513 17.34 3.07 3.95
CA ASN A 513 16.17 2.61 3.19
C ASN A 513 15.31 3.79 2.68
N MET A 514 15.39 4.93 3.36
CA MET A 514 14.66 6.15 2.95
C MET A 514 15.32 6.95 1.83
N ILE A 515 16.59 6.71 1.49
CA ILE A 515 17.30 7.48 0.45
C ILE A 515 16.53 7.43 -0.86
N GLY A 516 16.23 6.21 -1.33
CA GLY A 516 15.49 5.99 -2.57
C GLY A 516 14.08 6.60 -2.52
N ILE A 517 13.36 6.43 -1.42
CA ILE A 517 11.99 6.94 -1.26
C ILE A 517 11.97 8.47 -1.25
N GLY A 518 12.88 9.11 -0.50
CA GLY A 518 12.98 10.57 -0.43
C GLY A 518 13.27 11.21 -1.78
N VAL A 519 14.22 10.64 -2.53
CA VAL A 519 14.54 11.10 -3.89
C VAL A 519 13.41 10.80 -4.88
N ALA A 520 12.75 9.63 -4.77
CA ALA A 520 11.62 9.24 -5.61
C ALA A 520 10.44 10.19 -5.47
N THR A 521 10.06 10.51 -4.23
CA THR A 521 8.93 11.41 -3.95
C THR A 521 9.19 12.84 -4.42
N ALA A 522 10.43 13.32 -4.28
CA ALA A 522 10.84 14.61 -4.81
C ALA A 522 10.81 14.66 -6.36
N ALA A 523 11.34 13.63 -7.02
CA ALA A 523 11.33 13.54 -8.48
C ALA A 523 9.90 13.37 -9.04
N ALA A 524 9.07 12.56 -8.39
CA ALA A 524 7.66 12.42 -8.75
C ALA A 524 6.88 13.72 -8.52
N GLY A 525 7.23 14.50 -7.48
CA GLY A 525 6.70 15.85 -7.25
C GLY A 525 6.97 16.81 -8.43
N THR A 526 8.10 16.64 -9.14
CA THR A 526 8.34 17.39 -10.39
C THR A 526 7.26 17.09 -11.44
N VAL A 527 6.88 15.82 -11.61
CA VAL A 527 5.82 15.41 -12.55
C VAL A 527 4.48 16.02 -12.16
N VAL A 528 4.12 15.92 -10.86
CA VAL A 528 2.89 16.53 -10.32
C VAL A 528 2.85 18.03 -10.59
N GLY A 529 3.95 18.73 -10.29
CA GLY A 529 4.05 20.17 -10.53
C GLY A 529 3.95 20.54 -12.01
N VAL A 530 4.46 19.70 -12.92
CA VAL A 530 4.26 19.93 -14.37
C VAL A 530 2.80 19.72 -14.76
N VAL A 531 2.12 18.71 -14.24
CA VAL A 531 0.70 18.45 -14.52
C VAL A 531 -0.15 19.64 -14.08
N THR A 532 0.08 20.18 -12.89
CA THR A 532 -0.65 21.37 -12.40
C THR A 532 -0.30 22.64 -13.17
N LEU A 533 0.98 22.82 -13.56
CA LEU A 533 1.44 23.99 -14.29
C LEU A 533 0.91 24.06 -15.73
N THR A 534 0.77 22.92 -16.40
CA THR A 534 0.41 22.81 -17.83
C THR A 534 -1.05 22.47 -18.07
N GLY A 535 -1.76 21.94 -17.06
CA GLY A 535 -3.15 21.49 -17.19
C GLY A 535 -3.31 20.20 -18.00
N ILE A 536 -2.22 19.45 -18.29
CA ILE A 536 -2.28 18.23 -19.11
C ILE A 536 -3.25 17.18 -18.56
N GLY A 537 -3.54 17.21 -17.26
CA GLY A 537 -4.52 16.29 -16.64
C GLY A 537 -5.91 16.38 -17.28
N LEU A 538 -6.37 17.59 -17.66
CA LEU A 538 -7.65 17.79 -18.34
C LEU A 538 -7.62 17.21 -19.76
N VAL A 539 -6.56 17.47 -20.50
CA VAL A 539 -6.35 16.95 -21.85
C VAL A 539 -6.29 15.41 -21.88
N MET A 540 -5.76 14.80 -20.82
CA MET A 540 -5.74 13.35 -20.68
C MET A 540 -7.13 12.75 -20.56
N THR A 541 -8.10 13.48 -20.01
CA THR A 541 -9.50 13.05 -19.93
C THR A 541 -10.08 12.88 -21.33
N ASP A 542 -9.94 13.89 -22.17
CA ASP A 542 -10.47 13.87 -23.56
C ASP A 542 -9.77 12.78 -24.39
N PHE A 543 -8.45 12.64 -24.23
CA PHE A 543 -7.67 11.62 -24.94
C PHE A 543 -8.08 10.19 -24.53
N VAL A 544 -8.27 9.94 -23.23
CA VAL A 544 -8.70 8.63 -22.73
C VAL A 544 -10.14 8.35 -23.13
N GLU A 545 -11.03 9.35 -23.11
CA GLU A 545 -12.40 9.23 -23.59
C GLU A 545 -12.43 8.84 -25.07
N PHE A 546 -11.67 9.54 -25.91
CA PHE A 546 -11.54 9.24 -27.33
C PHE A 546 -11.09 7.80 -27.61
N ILE A 547 -10.01 7.34 -26.93
CA ILE A 547 -9.49 5.98 -27.13
C ILE A 547 -10.43 4.92 -26.56
N SER A 548 -11.06 5.18 -25.42
CA SER A 548 -11.97 4.23 -24.78
C SER A 548 -13.35 4.16 -25.43
N GLY A 549 -13.65 5.10 -26.33
CA GLY A 549 -14.96 5.23 -26.98
C GLY A 549 -16.10 5.34 -25.96
N GLY A 550 -15.86 5.97 -24.81
CA GLY A 550 -16.82 6.10 -23.72
C GLY A 550 -17.04 4.83 -22.88
N SER A 551 -16.28 3.75 -23.12
CA SER A 551 -16.43 2.52 -22.34
C SER A 551 -15.61 2.57 -21.06
N ILE A 552 -16.27 2.55 -19.88
CA ILE A 552 -15.60 2.52 -18.56
C ILE A 552 -14.63 1.32 -18.44
N ILE A 553 -15.02 0.16 -18.98
CA ILE A 553 -14.17 -1.05 -18.91
C ILE A 553 -12.88 -0.85 -19.71
N LEU A 554 -12.96 -0.27 -20.91
CA LEU A 554 -11.79 0.03 -21.73
C LEU A 554 -10.93 1.11 -21.09
N MET A 555 -11.52 2.14 -20.51
CA MET A 555 -10.81 3.18 -19.75
C MET A 555 -10.01 2.57 -18.58
N LEU A 556 -10.64 1.73 -17.77
CA LEU A 556 -9.95 1.03 -16.66
C LEU A 556 -8.86 0.10 -17.19
N LEU A 557 -9.08 -0.58 -18.30
CA LEU A 557 -8.07 -1.44 -18.93
C LEU A 557 -6.87 -0.62 -19.42
N PHE A 558 -7.09 0.51 -20.08
CA PHE A 558 -6.01 1.42 -20.49
C PHE A 558 -5.25 1.97 -19.28
N THR A 559 -5.95 2.39 -18.23
CA THR A 559 -5.30 2.83 -16.99
C THR A 559 -4.44 1.72 -16.37
N ALA A 560 -4.94 0.49 -16.34
CA ALA A 560 -4.16 -0.66 -15.87
C ALA A 560 -2.89 -0.89 -16.70
N ILE A 561 -3.01 -0.84 -18.03
CA ILE A 561 -1.87 -0.99 -18.95
C ILE A 561 -0.87 0.16 -18.77
N ILE A 562 -1.35 1.40 -18.69
CA ILE A 562 -0.49 2.58 -18.47
C ILE A 562 0.24 2.45 -17.13
N SER A 563 -0.46 2.05 -16.06
CA SER A 563 0.14 1.83 -14.74
C SER A 563 1.24 0.77 -14.77
N LEU A 564 1.00 -0.34 -15.47
CA LEU A 564 2.00 -1.40 -15.64
C LEU A 564 3.20 -0.93 -16.46
N VAL A 565 2.96 -0.23 -17.57
CA VAL A 565 4.04 0.24 -18.47
C VAL A 565 4.89 1.33 -17.80
N LEU A 566 4.26 2.31 -17.18
CA LEU A 566 4.96 3.37 -16.43
C LEU A 566 5.68 2.79 -15.21
N GLY A 567 5.08 1.79 -14.56
CA GLY A 567 5.66 1.13 -13.40
C GLY A 567 6.88 0.26 -13.69
N MET A 568 7.15 -0.09 -14.96
CA MET A 568 8.33 -0.89 -15.30
C MET A 568 9.61 -0.13 -14.95
N GLY A 569 10.27 -0.57 -13.86
CA GLY A 569 11.51 0.02 -13.36
C GLY A 569 11.33 1.30 -12.52
N LEU A 570 10.10 1.67 -12.14
CA LEU A 570 9.84 2.69 -11.14
C LEU A 570 9.59 2.02 -9.78
N PRO A 571 10.02 2.63 -8.66
CA PRO A 571 9.54 2.23 -7.35
C PRO A 571 8.01 2.40 -7.25
N THR A 572 7.34 1.50 -6.54
CA THR A 572 5.88 1.48 -6.40
C THR A 572 5.29 2.84 -6.01
N THR A 573 5.93 3.55 -5.07
CA THR A 573 5.50 4.87 -4.59
C THR A 573 5.54 5.91 -5.71
N ALA A 574 6.62 5.97 -6.48
CA ALA A 574 6.76 6.92 -7.58
C ALA A 574 5.76 6.62 -8.71
N ASN A 575 5.58 5.34 -9.06
CA ASN A 575 4.58 4.93 -10.03
C ASN A 575 3.17 5.35 -9.60
N TYR A 576 2.82 5.08 -8.35
CA TYR A 576 1.52 5.49 -7.80
C TYR A 576 1.31 7.00 -7.90
N ILE A 577 2.30 7.83 -7.52
CA ILE A 577 2.19 9.30 -7.59
C ILE A 577 1.90 9.74 -9.03
N VAL A 578 2.72 9.30 -9.97
CA VAL A 578 2.62 9.71 -11.38
C VAL A 578 1.27 9.28 -11.99
N VAL A 579 0.92 8.01 -11.83
CA VAL A 579 -0.30 7.48 -12.45
C VAL A 579 -1.56 8.01 -11.78
N SER A 580 -1.59 8.12 -10.45
CA SER A 580 -2.77 8.65 -9.74
C SER A 580 -3.04 10.11 -10.10
N THR A 581 -1.99 10.94 -10.20
CA THR A 581 -2.12 12.34 -10.59
C THR A 581 -2.68 12.51 -12.00
N LEU A 582 -2.29 11.63 -12.92
CA LEU A 582 -2.77 11.70 -14.31
C LEU A 582 -4.13 11.03 -14.52
N MET A 583 -4.36 9.86 -13.91
CA MET A 583 -5.48 8.98 -14.25
C MET A 583 -6.64 9.03 -13.24
N ALA A 584 -6.40 9.41 -11.97
CA ALA A 584 -7.49 9.41 -11.01
C ALA A 584 -8.59 10.44 -11.36
N PRO A 585 -8.27 11.69 -11.74
CA PRO A 585 -9.29 12.64 -12.19
C PRO A 585 -10.07 12.12 -13.42
N VAL A 586 -9.35 11.51 -14.38
CA VAL A 586 -9.96 10.95 -15.62
C VAL A 586 -11.00 9.87 -15.28
N ILE A 587 -10.65 8.92 -14.41
CA ILE A 587 -11.55 7.81 -14.04
C ILE A 587 -12.80 8.33 -13.32
N VAL A 588 -12.63 9.30 -12.43
CA VAL A 588 -13.75 9.89 -11.67
C VAL A 588 -14.68 10.66 -12.62
N THR A 589 -14.13 11.53 -13.47
CA THR A 589 -14.92 12.38 -14.37
C THR A 589 -15.67 11.52 -15.41
N LEU A 590 -14.99 10.62 -16.11
CA LEU A 590 -15.62 9.76 -17.11
C LEU A 590 -16.58 8.74 -16.46
N GLY A 591 -16.27 8.26 -15.25
CA GLY A 591 -17.21 7.43 -14.49
C GLY A 591 -18.53 8.15 -14.24
N ALA A 592 -18.47 9.37 -13.73
CA ALA A 592 -19.64 10.21 -13.46
C ALA A 592 -20.43 10.54 -14.75
N ALA A 593 -19.75 10.86 -15.85
CA ALA A 593 -20.38 11.10 -17.16
C ALA A 593 -21.18 9.88 -17.66
N HIS A 594 -20.71 8.67 -17.35
CA HIS A 594 -21.39 7.42 -17.73
C HIS A 594 -22.31 6.84 -16.63
N GLY A 595 -22.63 7.63 -15.61
CA GLY A 595 -23.56 7.24 -14.54
C GLY A 595 -22.99 6.28 -13.49
N LEU A 596 -21.67 6.12 -13.44
CA LEU A 596 -20.98 5.33 -12.40
C LEU A 596 -20.17 6.24 -11.48
N ILE A 597 -20.70 6.48 -10.29
CA ILE A 597 -19.98 7.26 -9.26
C ILE A 597 -18.96 6.34 -8.59
N ILE A 598 -17.70 6.50 -8.98
CA ILE A 598 -16.59 5.70 -8.43
C ILE A 598 -15.99 6.46 -7.24
N PRO A 599 -15.97 5.89 -6.02
CA PRO A 599 -15.31 6.51 -4.89
C PRO A 599 -13.82 6.74 -5.17
N LEU A 600 -13.31 7.91 -4.81
CA LEU A 600 -11.93 8.30 -5.12
C LEU A 600 -10.92 7.29 -4.52
N ILE A 601 -11.19 6.76 -3.33
CA ILE A 601 -10.35 5.70 -2.72
C ILE A 601 -10.28 4.43 -3.58
N ALA A 602 -11.38 4.05 -4.24
CA ALA A 602 -11.39 2.89 -5.14
C ALA A 602 -10.49 3.12 -6.37
N VAL A 603 -10.49 4.33 -6.91
CA VAL A 603 -9.60 4.73 -8.02
C VAL A 603 -8.14 4.69 -7.59
N HIS A 604 -7.82 5.27 -6.43
CA HIS A 604 -6.46 5.29 -5.91
C HIS A 604 -5.95 3.89 -5.56
N LEU A 605 -6.78 3.02 -4.99
CA LEU A 605 -6.45 1.61 -4.78
C LEU A 605 -6.27 0.88 -6.12
N PHE A 606 -7.10 1.17 -7.14
CA PHE A 606 -6.95 0.60 -8.48
C PHE A 606 -5.56 0.89 -9.06
N VAL A 607 -5.15 2.14 -9.06
CA VAL A 607 -3.82 2.57 -9.52
C VAL A 607 -2.71 1.93 -8.70
N PHE A 608 -2.87 1.87 -7.38
CA PHE A 608 -1.90 1.29 -6.47
C PHE A 608 -1.67 -0.20 -6.71
N TYR A 609 -2.74 -0.97 -6.93
CA TYR A 609 -2.65 -2.39 -7.26
C TYR A 609 -1.84 -2.64 -8.53
N PHE A 610 -2.11 -1.90 -9.59
CA PHE A 610 -1.36 -2.02 -10.84
C PHE A 610 0.07 -1.47 -10.74
N GLY A 611 0.28 -0.46 -9.92
CA GLY A 611 1.61 0.05 -9.58
C GLY A 611 2.50 -1.02 -8.92
N ILE A 612 1.94 -1.78 -7.99
CA ILE A 612 2.64 -2.87 -7.31
C ILE A 612 2.90 -4.05 -8.26
N LEU A 613 1.93 -4.42 -9.09
CA LEU A 613 2.08 -5.52 -10.06
C LEU A 613 3.20 -5.27 -11.08
N ALA A 614 3.57 -4.04 -11.32
CA ALA A 614 4.69 -3.70 -12.19
C ALA A 614 6.04 -4.25 -11.67
N ASP A 615 6.21 -4.40 -10.35
CA ASP A 615 7.41 -4.99 -9.74
C ASP A 615 7.63 -6.48 -10.10
N ASP A 616 6.57 -7.17 -10.52
CA ASP A 616 6.57 -8.60 -10.87
C ASP A 616 6.53 -8.81 -12.38
N THR A 617 6.19 -7.74 -13.13
CA THR A 617 5.91 -7.88 -14.56
C THR A 617 7.20 -7.86 -15.40
N PRO A 618 7.47 -8.89 -16.20
CA PRO A 618 8.57 -8.87 -17.16
C PRO A 618 8.37 -7.74 -18.20
N PRO A 619 9.47 -7.12 -18.71
CA PRO A 619 10.86 -7.58 -18.62
C PRO A 619 11.67 -7.00 -17.45
N VAL A 620 11.12 -6.14 -16.59
CA VAL A 620 11.90 -5.34 -15.63
C VAL A 620 11.52 -5.62 -14.16
N GLY A 621 10.67 -6.61 -13.88
CA GLY A 621 10.22 -6.93 -12.51
C GLY A 621 11.37 -7.14 -11.52
N LEU A 622 11.70 -6.11 -10.72
CA LEU A 622 12.87 -6.11 -9.84
C LEU A 622 12.76 -7.17 -8.73
N ALA A 623 11.56 -7.38 -8.19
CA ALA A 623 11.31 -8.42 -7.20
C ALA A 623 11.51 -9.83 -7.78
N ALA A 624 11.09 -10.04 -9.04
CA ALA A 624 11.29 -11.29 -9.73
C ALA A 624 12.78 -11.59 -10.02
N PHE A 625 13.57 -10.56 -10.34
CA PHE A 625 15.02 -10.71 -10.53
C PHE A 625 15.72 -11.10 -9.22
N ALA A 626 15.36 -10.46 -8.10
CA ALA A 626 15.91 -10.78 -6.78
C ALA A 626 15.58 -12.24 -6.38
N ALA A 627 14.31 -12.64 -6.51
CA ALA A 627 13.88 -14.00 -6.21
C ALA A 627 14.55 -15.05 -7.11
N ALA A 628 14.71 -14.76 -8.41
CA ALA A 628 15.36 -15.65 -9.37
C ALA A 628 16.84 -15.86 -9.04
N ALA A 629 17.54 -14.83 -8.59
CA ALA A 629 18.92 -14.92 -8.14
C ALA A 629 19.06 -15.84 -6.93
N ILE A 630 18.20 -15.72 -5.92
CA ILE A 630 18.16 -16.62 -4.75
C ILE A 630 17.79 -18.04 -5.17
N ALA A 631 16.78 -18.19 -6.03
CA ALA A 631 16.30 -19.48 -6.53
C ALA A 631 17.29 -20.18 -7.48
N LYS A 632 18.27 -19.44 -8.01
CA LYS A 632 19.16 -19.86 -9.11
C LYS A 632 18.34 -20.33 -10.32
N SER A 633 17.39 -19.49 -10.74
CA SER A 633 16.46 -19.74 -11.84
C SER A 633 16.51 -18.61 -12.87
N ASP A 634 15.87 -18.81 -14.02
CA ASP A 634 15.75 -17.78 -15.05
C ASP A 634 14.82 -16.63 -14.57
N PRO A 635 15.28 -15.37 -14.56
CA PRO A 635 14.51 -14.23 -14.05
C PRO A 635 13.20 -14.00 -14.82
N ILE A 636 13.23 -14.08 -16.16
CA ILE A 636 12.06 -13.83 -16.99
C ILE A 636 11.00 -14.90 -16.76
N ARG A 637 11.41 -16.19 -16.71
CA ARG A 637 10.49 -17.29 -16.40
C ARG A 637 9.93 -17.19 -14.99
N THR A 638 10.74 -16.76 -14.04
CA THR A 638 10.29 -16.54 -12.65
C THR A 638 9.28 -15.39 -12.58
N GLY A 639 9.52 -14.29 -13.29
CA GLY A 639 8.58 -13.17 -13.40
C GLY A 639 7.28 -13.56 -14.10
N ILE A 640 7.33 -14.27 -15.22
CA ILE A 640 6.11 -14.77 -15.91
C ILE A 640 5.30 -15.67 -14.96
N GLN A 641 5.97 -16.57 -14.23
CA GLN A 641 5.29 -17.44 -13.26
C GLN A 641 4.72 -16.64 -12.08
N GLY A 642 5.45 -15.62 -11.58
CA GLY A 642 4.97 -14.68 -10.54
C GLY A 642 3.73 -13.94 -11.01
N PHE A 643 3.78 -13.32 -12.16
CA PHE A 643 2.63 -12.64 -12.76
C PHE A 643 1.42 -13.56 -12.94
N THR A 644 1.65 -14.83 -13.34
CA THR A 644 0.58 -15.83 -13.44
C THR A 644 -0.11 -16.07 -12.08
N TYR A 645 0.67 -16.04 -10.99
CA TYR A 645 0.09 -16.12 -9.65
C TYR A 645 -0.58 -14.81 -9.25
N ASP A 646 -0.10 -13.67 -9.69
CA ASP A 646 -0.59 -12.33 -9.37
C ASP A 646 -1.76 -11.85 -10.24
N ILE A 647 -2.18 -12.61 -11.26
CA ILE A 647 -3.45 -12.37 -11.97
C ILE A 647 -4.64 -12.24 -10.98
N ARG A 648 -4.61 -12.98 -9.84
CA ARG A 648 -5.60 -12.84 -8.77
C ARG A 648 -5.64 -11.42 -8.18
N THR A 649 -4.48 -10.80 -8.04
CA THR A 649 -4.34 -9.42 -7.55
C THR A 649 -4.76 -8.41 -8.61
N ALA A 650 -4.54 -8.70 -9.90
CA ALA A 650 -4.94 -7.86 -11.02
C ALA A 650 -6.46 -7.78 -11.23
N ILE A 651 -7.21 -8.86 -10.92
CA ILE A 651 -8.66 -8.86 -11.11
C ILE A 651 -9.42 -8.06 -10.03
N LEU A 652 -8.87 -7.99 -8.81
CA LEU A 652 -9.52 -7.35 -7.67
C LEU A 652 -9.84 -5.87 -7.91
N PRO A 653 -8.95 -5.02 -8.48
CA PRO A 653 -9.23 -3.64 -8.78
C PRO A 653 -10.45 -3.45 -9.68
N PHE A 654 -10.61 -4.26 -10.72
CA PHE A 654 -11.80 -4.21 -11.55
C PHE A 654 -13.05 -4.59 -10.76
N MET A 655 -12.95 -5.57 -9.86
CA MET A 655 -14.12 -6.01 -9.09
C MET A 655 -14.55 -4.96 -8.07
N PHE A 656 -13.64 -4.34 -7.31
CA PHE A 656 -14.04 -3.38 -6.28
C PHE A 656 -14.45 -2.01 -6.83
N VAL A 657 -14.02 -1.61 -8.04
CA VAL A 657 -14.52 -0.41 -8.71
C VAL A 657 -16.02 -0.56 -9.02
N PHE A 658 -16.47 -1.75 -9.42
CA PHE A 658 -17.86 -2.03 -9.70
C PHE A 658 -18.66 -2.55 -8.51
N ASN A 659 -18.00 -3.00 -7.44
CA ASN A 659 -18.63 -3.47 -6.21
C ASN A 659 -17.85 -2.98 -4.99
N THR A 660 -18.17 -1.78 -4.54
CA THR A 660 -17.48 -1.09 -3.43
C THR A 660 -17.63 -1.78 -2.07
N GLN A 661 -18.55 -2.75 -1.95
CA GLN A 661 -18.68 -3.59 -0.74
C GLN A 661 -17.39 -4.41 -0.49
N LEU A 662 -16.61 -4.70 -1.55
CA LEU A 662 -15.27 -5.30 -1.41
C LEU A 662 -14.28 -4.37 -0.67
N LEU A 663 -14.54 -3.06 -0.66
CA LEU A 663 -13.78 -2.06 0.11
C LEU A 663 -14.44 -1.77 1.48
N LEU A 664 -15.38 -2.62 1.90
CA LEU A 664 -16.18 -2.46 3.14
C LEU A 664 -16.98 -1.15 3.18
N MET A 665 -17.38 -0.63 2.00
CA MET A 665 -18.21 0.56 1.86
C MET A 665 -19.66 0.16 1.59
N GLY A 666 -20.63 0.90 2.19
CA GLY A 666 -22.06 0.62 2.01
C GLY A 666 -22.50 -0.72 2.63
N ILE A 667 -21.91 -1.08 3.77
CA ILE A 667 -22.27 -2.29 4.54
C ILE A 667 -22.98 -1.86 5.81
N ASP A 668 -24.28 -2.10 5.89
CA ASP A 668 -25.15 -1.58 6.95
C ASP A 668 -25.36 -2.59 8.11
N SER A 669 -24.99 -3.87 7.89
CA SER A 669 -25.19 -4.91 8.89
C SER A 669 -24.07 -5.93 8.93
N TRP A 670 -23.86 -6.54 10.09
CA TRP A 670 -22.87 -7.61 10.26
C TRP A 670 -23.15 -8.83 9.36
N TRP A 671 -24.45 -9.08 9.06
CA TRP A 671 -24.85 -10.17 8.16
C TRP A 671 -24.44 -9.88 6.72
N HIS A 672 -24.64 -8.67 6.27
CA HIS A 672 -24.18 -8.20 4.96
C HIS A 672 -22.66 -8.28 4.83
N LEU A 673 -21.94 -7.90 5.90
CA LEU A 673 -20.48 -8.07 5.98
C LEU A 673 -20.08 -9.55 5.83
N ALA A 674 -20.74 -10.45 6.55
CA ALA A 674 -20.44 -11.89 6.48
C ALA A 674 -20.67 -12.45 5.08
N LEU A 675 -21.78 -12.10 4.43
CA LEU A 675 -22.07 -12.51 3.05
C LEU A 675 -21.00 -11.99 2.07
N THR A 676 -20.61 -10.72 2.17
CA THR A 676 -19.59 -10.11 1.33
C THR A 676 -18.24 -10.81 1.49
N VAL A 677 -17.82 -11.09 2.71
CA VAL A 677 -16.57 -11.81 3.00
C VAL A 677 -16.62 -13.24 2.46
N ILE A 678 -17.67 -13.99 2.76
CA ILE A 678 -17.78 -15.38 2.32
C ILE A 678 -17.85 -15.49 0.80
N SER A 679 -18.69 -14.68 0.13
CA SER A 679 -18.82 -14.69 -1.33
C SER A 679 -17.50 -14.33 -2.02
N SER A 680 -16.77 -13.35 -1.50
CA SER A 680 -15.48 -12.92 -2.02
C SER A 680 -14.40 -14.01 -1.87
N ILE A 681 -14.36 -14.71 -0.75
CA ILE A 681 -13.46 -15.85 -0.53
C ILE A 681 -13.79 -16.97 -1.52
N ILE A 682 -15.08 -17.35 -1.65
CA ILE A 682 -15.50 -18.38 -2.60
C ILE A 682 -15.11 -17.99 -4.03
N ALA A 683 -15.43 -16.75 -4.44
CA ALA A 683 -15.08 -16.21 -5.75
C ALA A 683 -13.57 -16.36 -6.04
N MET A 684 -12.74 -15.99 -5.10
CA MET A 684 -11.31 -16.00 -5.29
C MET A 684 -10.70 -17.41 -5.28
N LEU A 685 -11.25 -18.33 -4.49
CA LEU A 685 -10.84 -19.74 -4.52
C LEU A 685 -11.17 -20.40 -5.86
N ILE A 686 -12.38 -20.19 -6.40
CA ILE A 686 -12.75 -20.72 -7.71
C ILE A 686 -12.00 -20.04 -8.86
N PHE A 687 -11.71 -18.74 -8.75
CA PHE A 687 -10.84 -18.04 -9.68
C PHE A 687 -9.44 -18.65 -9.73
N SER A 688 -8.86 -18.93 -8.55
CA SER A 688 -7.57 -19.62 -8.44
C SER A 688 -7.61 -21.00 -9.09
N ALA A 689 -8.67 -21.77 -8.90
CA ALA A 689 -8.83 -23.08 -9.56
C ALA A 689 -9.00 -22.95 -11.08
N ALA A 690 -9.67 -21.91 -11.56
CA ALA A 690 -9.83 -21.63 -12.98
C ALA A 690 -8.49 -21.26 -13.64
N THR A 691 -7.76 -20.29 -13.06
CA THR A 691 -6.47 -19.79 -13.61
C THR A 691 -5.37 -20.85 -13.54
N GLN A 692 -5.37 -21.69 -12.49
CA GLN A 692 -4.44 -22.80 -12.38
C GLN A 692 -4.80 -23.99 -13.28
N GLY A 693 -5.97 -24.00 -13.94
CA GLY A 693 -6.44 -25.11 -14.77
C GLY A 693 -6.59 -26.43 -14.00
N TRP A 694 -6.78 -26.33 -12.68
CA TRP A 694 -6.84 -27.48 -11.78
C TRP A 694 -7.69 -27.18 -10.56
N TRP A 695 -8.61 -28.11 -10.22
CA TRP A 695 -9.37 -28.04 -8.97
C TRP A 695 -9.22 -29.34 -8.17
N PHE A 696 -10.03 -30.37 -8.45
CA PHE A 696 -9.82 -31.74 -7.93
C PHE A 696 -9.03 -32.61 -8.93
N THR A 697 -9.09 -32.29 -10.21
CA THR A 697 -8.32 -32.83 -11.32
C THR A 697 -8.13 -31.75 -12.38
N ARG A 698 -7.48 -32.03 -13.50
CA ARG A 698 -7.24 -31.08 -14.59
C ARG A 698 -8.60 -30.58 -15.14
N ASN A 699 -8.79 -29.27 -15.19
CA ASN A 699 -9.98 -28.65 -15.72
C ASN A 699 -10.11 -28.88 -17.23
N LYS A 700 -11.30 -29.15 -17.68
CA LYS A 700 -11.65 -29.02 -19.09
C LYS A 700 -11.87 -27.55 -19.42
N TRP A 701 -11.71 -27.13 -20.68
CA TRP A 701 -11.82 -25.74 -21.08
C TRP A 701 -13.16 -25.11 -20.65
N TRP A 702 -14.29 -25.84 -20.83
CA TRP A 702 -15.61 -25.35 -20.44
C TRP A 702 -15.79 -25.25 -18.91
N GLU A 703 -15.12 -26.12 -18.13
CA GLU A 703 -15.12 -26.04 -16.66
C GLU A 703 -14.38 -24.75 -16.21
N THR A 704 -13.28 -24.41 -16.87
CA THR A 704 -12.55 -23.16 -16.60
C THR A 704 -13.42 -21.94 -16.92
N VAL A 705 -14.08 -21.93 -18.07
CA VAL A 705 -15.00 -20.83 -18.44
C VAL A 705 -16.14 -20.71 -17.41
N LEU A 706 -16.76 -21.84 -17.03
CA LEU A 706 -17.83 -21.84 -16.04
C LEU A 706 -17.36 -21.33 -14.67
N LEU A 707 -16.17 -21.75 -14.21
CA LEU A 707 -15.57 -21.23 -12.96
C LEU A 707 -15.33 -19.72 -13.03
N LEU A 708 -14.90 -19.18 -14.18
CA LEU A 708 -14.71 -17.73 -14.36
C LEU A 708 -16.04 -16.96 -14.32
N VAL A 709 -17.09 -17.50 -14.97
CA VAL A 709 -18.44 -16.92 -14.92
C VAL A 709 -18.98 -16.92 -13.48
N LEU A 710 -18.82 -18.03 -12.76
CA LEU A 710 -19.21 -18.12 -11.34
C LEU A 710 -18.41 -17.14 -10.48
N THR A 711 -17.10 -16.99 -10.71
CA THR A 711 -16.26 -15.99 -10.04
C THR A 711 -16.81 -14.59 -10.20
N PHE A 712 -17.12 -14.20 -11.44
CA PHE A 712 -17.71 -12.91 -11.75
C PHE A 712 -19.07 -12.72 -11.04
N SER A 713 -19.91 -13.75 -11.04
CA SER A 713 -21.23 -13.72 -10.39
C SER A 713 -21.14 -13.54 -8.87
N PHE A 714 -20.16 -14.16 -8.21
CA PHE A 714 -19.93 -14.00 -6.77
C PHE A 714 -19.35 -12.62 -6.44
N PHE A 715 -18.47 -12.05 -7.28
CA PHE A 715 -17.91 -10.73 -7.06
C PHE A 715 -18.88 -9.59 -7.39
N ARG A 716 -19.73 -9.80 -8.42
CA ARG A 716 -20.66 -8.78 -8.91
C ARG A 716 -22.07 -9.36 -9.10
N PRO A 717 -22.75 -9.76 -8.02
CA PRO A 717 -24.10 -10.31 -8.12
C PRO A 717 -25.09 -9.33 -8.75
N GLY A 718 -24.91 -8.03 -8.54
CA GLY A 718 -25.73 -6.97 -9.11
C GLY A 718 -25.78 -6.99 -10.64
N PHE A 719 -24.73 -7.44 -11.35
CA PHE A 719 -24.70 -7.45 -12.82
C PHE A 719 -25.87 -8.24 -13.43
N TRP A 720 -26.10 -9.47 -12.92
CA TRP A 720 -27.22 -10.31 -13.39
C TRP A 720 -28.55 -9.84 -12.84
N TRP A 721 -28.53 -9.30 -11.62
CA TRP A 721 -29.72 -8.83 -10.92
C TRP A 721 -30.27 -7.57 -11.55
N ASP A 722 -29.43 -6.63 -11.94
CA ASP A 722 -29.80 -5.38 -12.63
C ASP A 722 -30.40 -5.60 -14.01
N MET A 723 -30.10 -6.76 -14.66
CA MET A 723 -30.79 -7.16 -15.91
C MET A 723 -32.23 -7.61 -15.67
N LEU A 724 -32.52 -8.13 -14.47
CA LEU A 724 -33.87 -8.63 -14.13
C LEU A 724 -34.68 -7.58 -13.36
N TYR A 725 -34.01 -6.83 -12.49
CA TYR A 725 -34.61 -5.82 -11.62
C TYR A 725 -33.74 -4.56 -11.71
N PRO A 726 -34.20 -3.48 -12.37
CA PRO A 726 -33.44 -2.22 -12.44
C PRO A 726 -33.00 -1.74 -11.06
N ALA A 727 -31.75 -1.32 -10.94
CA ALA A 727 -31.19 -0.86 -9.66
C ALA A 727 -31.71 0.52 -9.27
N LYS A 728 -31.96 1.35 -10.25
CA LYS A 728 -32.32 2.76 -10.10
C LYS A 728 -33.62 3.05 -10.81
N VAL A 729 -34.43 3.89 -10.22
CA VAL A 729 -35.62 4.53 -10.83
C VAL A 729 -35.23 5.96 -11.13
N LEU A 730 -35.53 6.39 -12.36
CA LEU A 730 -35.30 7.76 -12.80
C LEU A 730 -36.65 8.52 -12.68
N SER A 731 -36.70 9.48 -11.79
CA SER A 731 -37.81 10.42 -11.63
C SER A 731 -37.46 11.75 -12.32
N PRO A 732 -38.44 12.45 -12.97
CA PRO A 732 -38.17 13.74 -13.55
C PRO A 732 -37.59 14.75 -12.54
N GLY A 733 -36.72 15.66 -13.02
CA GLY A 733 -36.08 16.66 -12.13
C GLY A 733 -37.06 17.53 -11.37
N VAL A 734 -38.25 17.75 -11.90
CA VAL A 734 -39.33 18.51 -11.22
C VAL A 734 -39.81 17.87 -9.91
N GLU A 735 -39.59 16.56 -9.73
CA GLU A 735 -39.95 15.84 -8.50
C GLU A 735 -38.87 15.92 -7.41
N VAL A 736 -37.79 16.65 -7.63
CA VAL A 736 -36.62 16.72 -6.68
C VAL A 736 -37.05 17.16 -5.28
N ALA A 737 -37.97 18.12 -5.17
CA ALA A 737 -38.45 18.61 -3.89
C ALA A 737 -39.19 17.50 -3.12
N GLN A 738 -40.11 16.79 -3.78
CA GLN A 738 -40.90 15.72 -3.19
C GLN A 738 -40.02 14.54 -2.76
N ILE A 739 -39.03 14.20 -3.57
CA ILE A 739 -38.11 13.10 -3.27
C ILE A 739 -37.21 13.48 -2.10
N THR A 740 -36.74 14.74 -2.04
CA THR A 740 -35.86 15.21 -0.98
C THR A 740 -36.56 15.17 0.38
N GLU A 741 -37.90 15.34 0.45
CA GLU A 741 -38.67 15.18 1.70
C GLU A 741 -38.60 13.77 2.28
N THR A 742 -38.43 12.75 1.45
CA THR A 742 -38.41 11.34 1.86
C THR A 742 -37.04 10.85 2.31
N LEU A 743 -35.96 11.61 2.06
CA LEU A 743 -34.61 11.24 2.44
C LEU A 743 -34.40 11.25 3.97
N ASN A 744 -33.63 10.28 4.46
CA ASN A 744 -33.18 10.29 5.86
C ASN A 744 -31.82 11.04 6.01
N VAL A 745 -31.57 11.57 7.19
CA VAL A 745 -30.27 12.20 7.52
C VAL A 745 -29.15 11.16 7.35
N GLY A 746 -28.11 11.55 6.62
CA GLY A 746 -27.01 10.65 6.26
C GLY A 746 -27.17 9.94 4.91
N GLU A 747 -28.34 10.06 4.26
CA GLU A 747 -28.51 9.64 2.87
C GLU A 747 -27.96 10.70 1.91
N SER A 748 -27.91 10.40 0.63
CA SER A 748 -27.46 11.33 -0.42
C SER A 748 -28.46 11.41 -1.53
N LEU A 749 -28.67 12.62 -2.04
CA LEU A 749 -29.50 12.87 -3.22
C LEU A 749 -28.63 12.64 -4.49
N GLU A 750 -29.02 11.71 -5.32
CA GLU A 750 -28.37 11.50 -6.63
C GLU A 750 -29.15 12.21 -7.73
N LEU A 751 -28.45 13.10 -8.44
CA LEU A 751 -29.02 13.92 -9.51
C LEU A 751 -28.27 13.70 -10.80
N ARG A 752 -29.00 13.66 -11.92
CA ARG A 752 -28.42 13.79 -13.25
C ARG A 752 -28.69 15.20 -13.74
N VAL A 753 -27.59 15.95 -13.84
CA VAL A 753 -27.60 17.38 -14.17
C VAL A 753 -26.94 17.62 -15.52
N ALA A 754 -27.36 18.65 -16.23
CA ALA A 754 -26.80 19.02 -17.52
C ALA A 754 -26.80 20.52 -17.71
N GLY A 755 -25.75 21.06 -18.30
CA GLY A 755 -25.60 22.48 -18.60
C GLY A 755 -24.30 22.77 -19.33
N GLU A 756 -24.05 24.03 -19.65
CA GLU A 756 -22.81 24.48 -20.25
C GLU A 756 -21.77 24.74 -19.17
N ASN A 757 -20.54 24.31 -19.38
CA ASN A 757 -19.42 24.65 -18.49
C ASN A 757 -18.88 26.05 -18.84
N LEU A 758 -17.89 26.52 -18.06
CA LEU A 758 -17.23 27.82 -18.29
C LEU A 758 -16.50 27.92 -19.63
N GLU A 759 -16.29 26.81 -20.32
CA GLU A 759 -15.63 26.73 -21.64
C GLU A 759 -16.66 26.74 -22.79
N GLY A 760 -17.96 26.65 -22.47
CA GLY A 760 -19.07 26.65 -23.44
C GLY A 760 -19.44 25.25 -23.93
N ASP A 761 -18.91 24.19 -23.32
CA ASP A 761 -19.26 22.81 -23.65
C ASP A 761 -20.48 22.35 -22.86
N TYR A 762 -21.41 21.69 -23.57
CA TYR A 762 -22.58 21.11 -22.91
C TYR A 762 -22.20 19.77 -22.25
N ILE A 763 -22.30 19.73 -20.92
CA ILE A 763 -21.95 18.57 -20.10
C ILE A 763 -23.21 17.99 -19.45
N GLU A 764 -23.32 16.65 -19.46
CA GLU A 764 -24.31 15.92 -18.69
C GLU A 764 -23.58 14.96 -17.73
N LYS A 765 -23.86 15.03 -16.44
CA LYS A 765 -23.20 14.19 -15.42
C LYS A 765 -24.14 13.79 -14.30
N THR A 766 -23.79 12.69 -13.62
CA THR A 766 -24.46 12.25 -12.40
C THR A 766 -23.65 12.73 -11.20
N VAL A 767 -24.31 13.36 -10.25
CA VAL A 767 -23.72 13.88 -9.02
C VAL A 767 -24.44 13.32 -7.80
N ARG A 768 -23.71 13.22 -6.70
CA ARG A 768 -24.25 12.78 -5.41
C ARG A 768 -24.03 13.89 -4.39
N LEU A 769 -25.12 14.37 -3.79
CA LEU A 769 -25.10 15.41 -2.79
C LEU A 769 -25.43 14.79 -1.43
N PRO A 770 -24.51 14.85 -0.44
CA PRO A 770 -24.78 14.33 0.89
C PRO A 770 -25.80 15.21 1.59
N PHE A 771 -26.69 14.58 2.36
CA PHE A 771 -27.67 15.26 3.20
C PHE A 771 -27.34 14.99 4.67
N GLU A 772 -26.77 15.98 5.34
CA GLU A 772 -26.26 15.88 6.72
C GLU A 772 -27.12 16.70 7.73
N ASP A 773 -28.02 17.55 7.24
CA ASP A 773 -28.80 18.47 8.08
C ASP A 773 -30.12 17.84 8.55
N SER A 774 -30.58 18.29 9.71
CA SER A 774 -31.87 17.92 10.31
C SER A 774 -33.06 18.76 9.79
N ALA A 775 -32.88 19.50 8.70
CA ALA A 775 -33.94 20.32 8.08
C ALA A 775 -35.17 19.48 7.75
N THR A 776 -36.37 20.01 7.97
CA THR A 776 -37.63 19.29 7.83
C THR A 776 -38.39 19.60 6.55
N THR A 777 -38.10 20.71 5.87
CA THR A 777 -38.73 21.07 4.60
C THR A 777 -37.84 20.77 3.41
N ALA A 778 -38.42 20.41 2.26
CA ALA A 778 -37.68 20.13 1.02
C ALA A 778 -36.75 21.29 0.62
N GLU A 779 -37.27 22.53 0.67
CA GLU A 779 -36.49 23.71 0.32
C GLU A 779 -35.28 23.91 1.25
N ALA A 780 -35.47 23.74 2.56
CA ALA A 780 -34.38 23.85 3.51
C ALA A 780 -33.33 22.76 3.34
N ARG A 781 -33.75 21.53 2.98
CA ARG A 781 -32.86 20.41 2.68
C ARG A 781 -32.06 20.65 1.40
N ILE A 782 -32.70 21.13 0.33
CA ILE A 782 -32.03 21.48 -0.93
C ILE A 782 -31.05 22.64 -0.70
N SER A 783 -31.47 23.65 0.06
CA SER A 783 -30.59 24.77 0.43
C SER A 783 -29.38 24.33 1.26
N SER A 784 -29.54 23.36 2.17
CA SER A 784 -28.40 22.82 2.96
C SER A 784 -27.37 22.09 2.10
N MET A 785 -27.74 21.57 0.94
CA MET A 785 -26.84 21.03 -0.06
C MET A 785 -26.19 22.10 -0.96
N GLY A 786 -26.57 23.37 -0.77
CA GLY A 786 -26.05 24.53 -1.52
C GLY A 786 -26.75 24.81 -2.83
N LEU A 787 -27.98 24.33 -3.04
CA LEU A 787 -28.76 24.55 -4.26
C LEU A 787 -29.96 25.47 -4.00
N MET A 788 -30.16 26.42 -4.88
CA MET A 788 -31.44 27.10 -5.08
C MET A 788 -31.99 26.71 -6.45
N LEU A 789 -33.24 26.24 -6.46
CA LEU A 789 -33.87 25.67 -7.65
C LEU A 789 -35.09 26.48 -8.04
N THR A 790 -35.27 26.67 -9.34
CA THR A 790 -36.45 27.33 -9.92
C THR A 790 -37.06 26.42 -11.00
N GLU A 791 -38.39 26.25 -10.96
CA GLU A 791 -39.11 25.54 -12.01
C GLU A 791 -39.43 26.50 -13.14
N SER A 792 -38.97 26.19 -14.35
CA SER A 792 -39.24 26.94 -15.58
C SER A 792 -39.54 25.97 -16.73
N ASP A 793 -40.62 26.17 -17.44
CA ASP A 793 -41.04 25.34 -18.60
C ASP A 793 -41.05 23.82 -18.32
N ASN A 794 -41.52 23.42 -17.14
CA ASN A 794 -41.58 22.01 -16.72
C ASN A 794 -40.17 21.39 -16.57
N LYS A 795 -39.15 22.22 -16.31
CA LYS A 795 -37.77 21.87 -16.05
C LYS A 795 -37.35 22.45 -14.71
N MET A 796 -36.53 21.72 -13.98
CA MET A 796 -35.93 22.21 -12.76
C MET A 796 -34.53 22.76 -13.07
N ILE A 797 -34.34 24.06 -12.85
CA ILE A 797 -33.14 24.80 -13.17
C ILE A 797 -32.44 25.20 -11.87
N VAL A 798 -31.14 25.12 -11.86
CA VAL A 798 -30.29 25.61 -10.75
C VAL A 798 -30.14 27.11 -10.86
N ASP A 799 -30.79 27.85 -9.98
CA ASP A 799 -30.79 29.30 -9.95
C ASP A 799 -29.55 29.86 -9.24
N MET A 800 -29.04 29.14 -8.24
CA MET A 800 -27.82 29.51 -7.52
C MET A 800 -27.16 28.29 -6.89
N VAL A 801 -25.84 28.31 -6.87
CA VAL A 801 -25.00 27.35 -6.12
C VAL A 801 -24.24 28.12 -5.04
N GLU A 802 -24.34 27.68 -3.81
CA GLU A 802 -23.69 28.35 -2.68
C GLU A 802 -22.18 28.00 -2.64
N PHE A 803 -21.34 29.01 -2.43
CA PHE A 803 -19.89 28.86 -2.38
C PHE A 803 -19.45 27.98 -1.19
N GLY A 804 -18.54 27.04 -1.43
CA GLY A 804 -18.07 26.08 -0.42
C GLY A 804 -19.04 24.93 -0.13
N SER A 805 -20.16 24.84 -0.87
CA SER A 805 -21.21 23.84 -0.65
C SER A 805 -20.88 22.46 -1.27
N PRO A 806 -21.63 21.41 -0.87
CA PRO A 806 -21.58 20.12 -1.54
C PRO A 806 -21.91 20.19 -3.04
N ALA A 807 -22.82 21.06 -3.45
CA ALA A 807 -23.22 21.23 -4.85
C ALA A 807 -22.07 21.86 -5.67
N GLU A 808 -21.40 22.88 -5.17
CA GLU A 808 -20.20 23.45 -5.82
C GLU A 808 -19.09 22.42 -5.92
N SER A 809 -18.82 21.70 -4.81
CA SER A 809 -17.80 20.65 -4.77
C SER A 809 -18.09 19.52 -5.75
N ALA A 810 -19.35 19.22 -6.01
CA ALA A 810 -19.80 18.29 -7.06
C ALA A 810 -19.72 18.89 -8.47
N GLY A 811 -19.34 20.18 -8.57
CA GLY A 811 -19.19 20.91 -9.83
C GLY A 811 -20.50 21.19 -10.54
N ILE A 812 -21.60 21.37 -9.83
CA ILE A 812 -22.84 21.92 -10.37
C ILE A 812 -22.63 23.43 -10.53
N ASP A 813 -23.16 23.98 -11.61
CA ASP A 813 -23.06 25.41 -11.86
C ASP A 813 -24.45 26.05 -12.07
N PHE A 814 -24.46 27.35 -12.08
CA PHE A 814 -25.63 28.17 -12.37
C PHE A 814 -26.22 27.82 -13.75
N ASP A 815 -27.55 27.94 -13.90
CA ASP A 815 -28.32 27.69 -15.12
C ASP A 815 -28.32 26.24 -15.64
N TRP A 816 -27.84 25.29 -14.82
CA TRP A 816 -27.87 23.87 -15.14
C TRP A 816 -29.26 23.28 -14.88
N GLU A 817 -29.70 22.36 -15.77
CA GLU A 817 -30.96 21.63 -15.64
C GLU A 817 -30.78 20.36 -14.83
N ILE A 818 -31.63 20.13 -13.83
CA ILE A 818 -31.77 18.81 -13.19
C ILE A 818 -32.69 17.99 -14.08
N LYS A 819 -32.11 17.07 -14.85
CA LYS A 819 -32.87 16.19 -15.77
C LYS A 819 -33.60 15.09 -15.02
N TRP A 820 -32.90 14.41 -14.14
CA TRP A 820 -33.42 13.26 -13.40
C TRP A 820 -32.96 13.27 -11.96
N VAL A 821 -33.87 12.83 -11.08
CA VAL A 821 -33.56 12.39 -9.73
C VAL A 821 -33.46 10.87 -9.74
N ILE A 822 -32.39 10.35 -9.24
CA ILE A 822 -32.06 8.93 -9.26
C ILE A 822 -32.32 8.36 -7.88
N GLN A 823 -33.24 7.41 -7.77
CA GLN A 823 -33.60 6.74 -6.52
C GLN A 823 -33.27 5.24 -6.61
N ASP A 824 -32.95 4.64 -5.48
CA ASP A 824 -32.82 3.19 -5.41
C ASP A 824 -34.19 2.51 -5.55
N ALA A 825 -34.26 1.53 -6.45
CA ALA A 825 -35.50 0.78 -6.67
C ALA A 825 -35.73 -0.21 -5.50
N GLU A 826 -36.97 -0.33 -5.03
CA GLU A 826 -37.36 -1.44 -4.15
C GLU A 826 -37.27 -2.78 -4.91
N ARG A 827 -36.33 -3.61 -4.56
CA ARG A 827 -36.07 -4.88 -5.24
C ARG A 827 -35.63 -5.97 -4.26
N PRO A 828 -35.79 -7.24 -4.60
CA PRO A 828 -35.27 -8.35 -3.81
C PRO A 828 -33.73 -8.25 -3.69
N MET A 829 -33.18 -8.79 -2.60
CA MET A 829 -31.74 -8.78 -2.35
C MET A 829 -30.96 -9.40 -3.54
N LYS A 830 -29.95 -8.71 -4.08
CA LYS A 830 -29.09 -9.18 -5.17
C LYS A 830 -28.31 -10.45 -4.84
N GLU A 831 -28.12 -10.74 -3.58
CA GLU A 831 -27.43 -11.91 -3.02
C GLU A 831 -28.15 -13.23 -3.34
N TRP A 832 -29.42 -13.21 -3.76
CA TRP A 832 -30.12 -14.39 -4.26
C TRP A 832 -29.44 -15.05 -5.47
N VAL A 833 -28.63 -14.31 -6.23
CA VAL A 833 -27.77 -14.86 -7.30
C VAL A 833 -26.81 -15.93 -6.77
N PHE A 834 -26.42 -15.86 -5.52
CA PHE A 834 -25.48 -16.85 -4.94
C PHE A 834 -26.08 -18.25 -4.87
N VAL A 835 -27.41 -18.41 -4.74
CA VAL A 835 -28.04 -19.71 -4.61
C VAL A 835 -27.85 -20.58 -5.87
N PRO A 836 -28.23 -20.13 -7.10
CA PRO A 836 -27.95 -20.93 -8.29
C PRO A 836 -26.46 -21.12 -8.55
N CYS A 837 -25.62 -20.11 -8.25
CA CYS A 837 -24.17 -20.22 -8.41
C CYS A 837 -23.57 -21.32 -7.51
N LEU A 838 -24.00 -21.42 -6.23
CA LEU A 838 -23.59 -22.49 -5.33
C LEU A 838 -24.05 -23.88 -5.80
N MET A 839 -25.27 -23.99 -6.32
CA MET A 839 -25.77 -25.25 -6.88
C MET A 839 -24.93 -25.73 -8.07
N ILE A 840 -24.63 -24.84 -9.01
CA ILE A 840 -23.78 -25.15 -10.18
C ILE A 840 -22.37 -25.54 -9.71
N LEU A 841 -21.81 -24.81 -8.76
CA LEU A 841 -20.50 -25.09 -8.18
C LEU A 841 -20.43 -26.46 -7.54
N LEU A 842 -21.45 -26.84 -6.77
CA LEU A 842 -21.55 -28.18 -6.13
C LEU A 842 -21.62 -29.30 -7.17
N VAL A 843 -22.43 -29.14 -8.22
CA VAL A 843 -22.53 -30.12 -9.31
C VAL A 843 -21.19 -30.29 -10.01
N LEU A 844 -20.51 -29.17 -10.30
CA LEU A 844 -19.17 -29.18 -10.92
C LEU A 844 -18.15 -29.88 -10.02
N ALA A 845 -18.15 -29.57 -8.73
CA ALA A 845 -17.27 -30.21 -7.74
C ALA A 845 -17.50 -31.72 -7.64
N MET A 846 -18.77 -32.17 -7.62
CA MET A 846 -19.09 -33.58 -7.61
C MET A 846 -18.62 -34.30 -8.88
N ASN A 847 -18.81 -33.68 -10.04
CA ASN A 847 -18.36 -34.25 -11.31
C ASN A 847 -16.83 -34.37 -11.39
N GLN A 848 -16.10 -33.35 -10.95
CA GLN A 848 -14.64 -33.39 -10.90
C GLN A 848 -14.12 -34.40 -9.88
N LYS A 849 -14.71 -34.49 -8.69
CA LYS A 849 -14.34 -35.51 -7.69
C LYS A 849 -14.56 -36.95 -8.20
N ARG A 850 -15.68 -37.18 -8.91
CA ARG A 850 -15.94 -38.49 -9.54
C ARG A 850 -14.90 -38.83 -10.59
N ARG A 851 -14.47 -37.86 -11.40
CA ARG A 851 -13.42 -38.02 -12.41
C ARG A 851 -12.06 -38.26 -11.76
N ALA A 852 -11.68 -37.53 -10.77
CA ALA A 852 -10.45 -37.71 -10.02
C ALA A 852 -10.35 -39.11 -9.38
N ARG A 853 -11.45 -39.63 -8.80
CA ARG A 853 -11.47 -41.00 -8.26
C ARG A 853 -11.30 -42.07 -9.36
N LYS A 854 -11.89 -41.88 -10.53
CA LYS A 854 -11.70 -42.82 -11.67
C LYS A 854 -10.24 -42.82 -12.16
N GLU A 855 -9.62 -41.62 -12.27
CA GLU A 855 -8.23 -41.47 -12.65
C GLU A 855 -7.27 -42.15 -11.64
N GLN A 856 -7.55 -42.05 -10.34
CA GLN A 856 -6.80 -42.71 -9.27
C GLN A 856 -6.96 -44.25 -9.26
N LEU A 857 -8.11 -44.76 -9.70
CA LEU A 857 -8.37 -46.22 -9.81
C LEU A 857 -7.77 -46.82 -11.10
N SER A 858 -7.48 -45.96 -12.10
CA SER A 858 -6.87 -46.39 -13.38
C SER A 858 -5.36 -46.24 -13.44
N ALA A 859 -4.77 -45.49 -12.51
CA ALA A 859 -3.33 -45.35 -12.30
C ALA A 859 -2.82 -46.38 -11.29
#